data_6d6d42b0b594f75546c6b97f42012763
#
_entry.id   6d6d42b0b594f75546c6b97f42012763
#
_cell.length_a   1.000
_cell.length_b   1.000
_cell.length_c   1.000
_cell.angle_alpha   90.00
_cell.angle_beta   90.00
_cell.angle_gamma   90.00
#
_symmetry.space_group_name_H-M   'P 1'
#
loop_
_entity.id
_entity.type
_entity.pdbx_description
1 polymer ?
#
loop_
_entity_poly.entity_id
_entity_poly.type
_entity_poly.pdbx_seq_one_letter_code
_entity_poly.pdbx_strand_id
1 'polypeptide(L)'
;NKIFVLVSGDVAYSGREEEYGYIYDHFEELATKYDLIMCPGNHDHDFSIYKSIVRNQLLKADVDTLDDQSIDLITEGMNSYYNFEKSLTTFEPRHENKLSKNYILDLGHRKVSITTFNTAWCSQLHEKGGGMSFPTKYVIEPSQCDVNITMLHHPLSWLEPNNHKELRNILRESSNIVITGHEHIEDNLRMESESNKCLMLEAMSFDDDWSEDNGFTTFRFEENDIVVNNYKWQGEDYTKINEVRQSEIIKSNSISINNHIVKFDYLKSLKDIGVNFIHPDKDDLDLEDVFIYPNLKKLDGDNKLDMKKFSSENILSGDHSRVILIGDEYCGKSTLLKKYFLDAAKKGCLPLLIDGGALKRAGLEYNKILSKLLDSQYENLSLADFINSEFTKVALIDGFDLIRGDRKSVEIFLEKTNRVFDVVIISVSDSFDFNGSELIGENYFDETYDKYEILRLGYKLRYDLVHKWNSLKEECNNERKILLAKNDLAFKTITRIIGRNYIPSTPFFLLTMLQSMENGNSLDVNASSYGYYYEYLITHSLGSASVRKEELDEFFNYVKELSYHYFIQNIQEETSDNLWDFNSTFCHDYGVRIDYENRMSLLVKAKIMEQKDGGYYKFKYPYVYYFFIAKHLAESIRDEKTVEIINGLVSTLGKRRSMSILMFLTHHSRDESILEKVVEQASKLFGKNKPAKLEMNIKFINDIVDSLPNINFQKQDRLQLRRQIEDSKDGFETGGDIDSFEDDVHVENKDVPKTEEGIDLLKEMNLTFKSLEILGQLSRNYYGSLKVPQKKRLLGEAIDAPLRSLDFFMGYIKDETEVVLDAIERKISEQNGENLTQLQLKEMAKHFLFQLVVGLSYTFLTKISSSIGSNNLQPVIDELCDAHDSNAGRILKLATMLELGNSISVEHLNGILQSLEKNPVADNLVKSIILNYLYMFERSDAEVQQICAVSGISYNSVSRQIGLDRLTTKN
;
A
#
# COMPACT_ATOMS: atom_id res chain seq x y z
N ASN A 1 -43.91 -3.96 -14.24
CA ASN A 1 -42.57 -4.36 -14.68
C ASN A 1 -42.48 -4.03 -16.19
N LYS A 2 -41.55 -3.19 -16.59
CA LYS A 2 -41.25 -2.89 -17.98
C LYS A 2 -40.22 -3.91 -18.49
N ILE A 3 -40.48 -4.48 -19.66
CA ILE A 3 -39.63 -5.51 -20.27
C ILE A 3 -39.04 -4.92 -21.54
N PHE A 4 -37.72 -5.10 -21.71
CA PHE A 4 -36.98 -4.75 -22.91
C PHE A 4 -36.45 -6.02 -23.57
N VAL A 5 -36.45 -6.03 -24.89
CA VAL A 5 -35.85 -7.09 -25.68
C VAL A 5 -34.59 -6.52 -26.35
N LEU A 6 -33.47 -7.16 -26.08
CA LEU A 6 -32.15 -6.76 -26.59
C LEU A 6 -31.66 -7.82 -27.57
N VAL A 7 -31.36 -7.42 -28.82
CA VAL A 7 -30.86 -8.32 -29.85
C VAL A 7 -29.43 -7.95 -30.22
N SER A 8 -28.49 -8.83 -29.94
CA SER A 8 -27.05 -8.57 -30.06
C SER A 8 -26.48 -8.88 -31.45
N GLY A 9 -27.31 -8.83 -32.52
CA GLY A 9 -26.85 -8.97 -33.90
C GLY A 9 -27.30 -10.25 -34.59
N ASP A 10 -26.92 -10.39 -35.87
CA ASP A 10 -27.23 -11.54 -36.74
C ASP A 10 -28.72 -11.83 -36.86
N VAL A 11 -29.47 -10.78 -37.18
CA VAL A 11 -30.92 -10.86 -37.40
C VAL A 11 -31.22 -11.53 -38.73
N ALA A 12 -30.38 -11.31 -39.75
CA ALA A 12 -30.46 -11.95 -41.05
C ALA A 12 -29.33 -12.96 -41.26
N TYR A 13 -29.39 -13.79 -42.26
CA TYR A 13 -28.32 -14.72 -42.61
C TYR A 13 -27.28 -14.13 -43.55
N SER A 14 -27.68 -13.26 -44.47
CA SER A 14 -26.80 -12.63 -45.47
C SER A 14 -27.04 -11.13 -45.70
N GLY A 15 -27.85 -10.50 -44.85
CA GLY A 15 -28.13 -9.05 -44.83
C GLY A 15 -28.98 -8.55 -45.98
N ARG A 16 -29.66 -9.43 -46.74
CA ARG A 16 -30.50 -9.06 -47.90
C ARG A 16 -31.88 -8.61 -47.45
N GLU A 17 -32.43 -7.65 -48.16
CA GLU A 17 -33.74 -7.04 -47.87
C GLU A 17 -34.87 -8.11 -47.78
N GLU A 18 -34.81 -9.15 -48.59
CA GLU A 18 -35.79 -10.23 -48.62
C GLU A 18 -35.85 -11.01 -47.30
N GLU A 19 -34.68 -11.21 -46.64
CA GLU A 19 -34.61 -11.95 -45.41
C GLU A 19 -35.29 -11.21 -44.26
N TYR A 20 -35.12 -9.91 -44.18
CA TYR A 20 -35.84 -9.06 -43.22
C TYR A 20 -37.33 -9.06 -43.44
N GLY A 21 -37.76 -9.15 -44.69
CA GLY A 21 -39.18 -9.27 -45.04
C GLY A 21 -39.84 -10.53 -44.47
N TYR A 22 -39.13 -11.67 -44.40
CA TYR A 22 -39.67 -12.92 -43.85
C TYR A 22 -39.87 -12.87 -42.32
N ILE A 23 -39.06 -12.12 -41.60
CA ILE A 23 -39.12 -12.06 -40.15
C ILE A 23 -39.85 -10.82 -39.62
N TYR A 24 -40.20 -9.89 -40.49
CA TYR A 24 -40.79 -8.59 -40.10
C TYR A 24 -42.00 -8.73 -39.20
N ASP A 25 -42.99 -9.56 -39.57
CA ASP A 25 -44.23 -9.70 -38.82
C ASP A 25 -44.00 -10.21 -37.39
N HIS A 26 -43.00 -11.05 -37.19
CA HIS A 26 -42.64 -11.57 -35.86
C HIS A 26 -41.98 -10.49 -35.00
N PHE A 27 -41.08 -9.70 -35.58
CA PHE A 27 -40.43 -8.61 -34.86
C PHE A 27 -41.38 -7.44 -34.61
N GLU A 28 -42.34 -7.19 -35.51
CA GLU A 28 -43.39 -6.20 -35.31
C GLU A 28 -44.30 -6.60 -34.14
N GLU A 29 -44.66 -7.89 -34.02
CA GLU A 29 -45.40 -8.39 -32.86
C GLU A 29 -44.64 -8.19 -31.55
N LEU A 30 -43.35 -8.42 -31.55
CA LEU A 30 -42.49 -8.18 -30.38
C LEU A 30 -42.41 -6.67 -30.06
N ALA A 31 -42.19 -5.81 -31.05
CA ALA A 31 -42.08 -4.37 -30.89
C ALA A 31 -43.39 -3.71 -30.42
N THR A 32 -44.56 -4.32 -30.70
CA THR A 32 -45.84 -3.83 -30.18
C THR A 32 -46.04 -4.15 -28.69
N LYS A 33 -45.41 -5.20 -28.19
CA LYS A 33 -45.51 -5.66 -26.77
C LYS A 33 -44.40 -5.16 -25.87
N TYR A 34 -43.19 -5.02 -26.43
CA TYR A 34 -41.98 -4.74 -25.69
C TYR A 34 -41.16 -3.64 -26.38
N ASP A 35 -40.37 -2.92 -25.61
CA ASP A 35 -39.36 -2.01 -26.17
C ASP A 35 -38.19 -2.84 -26.74
N LEU A 36 -37.95 -2.71 -28.05
CA LEU A 36 -36.95 -3.48 -28.78
C LEU A 36 -35.73 -2.60 -29.11
N ILE A 37 -34.54 -3.07 -28.77
CA ILE A 37 -33.28 -2.43 -29.11
C ILE A 37 -32.34 -3.48 -29.70
N MET A 38 -31.70 -3.14 -30.84
CA MET A 38 -30.86 -4.05 -31.60
C MET A 38 -29.53 -3.43 -31.96
N CYS A 39 -28.50 -4.23 -32.17
CA CYS A 39 -27.27 -3.86 -32.86
C CYS A 39 -27.04 -4.82 -34.02
N PRO A 40 -26.34 -4.41 -35.10
CA PRO A 40 -26.11 -5.29 -36.24
C PRO A 40 -24.98 -6.30 -35.94
N GLY A 41 -25.09 -7.51 -36.50
CA GLY A 41 -24.02 -8.52 -36.55
C GLY A 41 -23.38 -8.62 -37.95
N ASN A 42 -22.41 -9.51 -38.09
CA ASN A 42 -21.70 -9.69 -39.36
C ASN A 42 -22.59 -10.29 -40.47
N HIS A 43 -23.59 -11.08 -40.12
CA HIS A 43 -24.57 -11.62 -41.02
C HIS A 43 -25.61 -10.57 -41.50
N ASP A 44 -25.73 -9.44 -40.82
CA ASP A 44 -26.60 -8.32 -41.25
C ASP A 44 -25.95 -7.44 -42.35
N HIS A 45 -24.86 -7.93 -42.93
CA HIS A 45 -24.10 -7.23 -43.94
C HIS A 45 -24.20 -7.92 -45.31
N ASP A 46 -24.84 -7.25 -46.31
CA ASP A 46 -24.91 -7.74 -47.69
C ASP A 46 -23.58 -7.48 -48.44
N PHE A 47 -22.74 -8.50 -48.52
CA PHE A 47 -21.48 -8.43 -49.27
C PHE A 47 -21.64 -8.46 -50.79
N SER A 48 -22.82 -8.71 -51.35
CA SER A 48 -23.06 -8.76 -52.77
C SER A 48 -23.12 -7.37 -53.45
N ILE A 49 -23.37 -6.32 -52.65
CA ILE A 49 -23.58 -4.94 -53.12
C ILE A 49 -22.24 -4.24 -53.46
N TYR A 50 -21.12 -4.73 -52.94
CA TYR A 50 -19.88 -3.96 -52.99
C TYR A 50 -19.09 -4.01 -54.28
N LYS A 51 -18.58 -2.84 -54.71
CA LYS A 51 -17.36 -2.75 -55.51
C LYS A 51 -16.19 -3.04 -54.55
N SER A 52 -15.87 -4.32 -54.38
CA SER A 52 -14.95 -4.89 -53.33
C SER A 52 -13.60 -4.17 -53.20
N ILE A 53 -13.13 -3.48 -54.26
CA ILE A 53 -11.83 -2.80 -54.30
C ILE A 53 -11.80 -1.56 -53.39
N VAL A 54 -12.83 -0.72 -53.44
CA VAL A 54 -12.87 0.56 -52.68
C VAL A 54 -13.01 0.30 -51.18
N ARG A 55 -13.95 -0.57 -50.81
CA ARG A 55 -14.15 -0.96 -49.41
C ARG A 55 -12.89 -1.60 -48.81
N ASN A 56 -12.27 -2.54 -49.54
CA ASN A 56 -11.04 -3.20 -49.08
C ASN A 56 -9.83 -2.25 -48.94
N GLN A 57 -9.80 -1.15 -49.70
CA GLN A 57 -8.80 -0.10 -49.54
C GLN A 57 -9.07 0.75 -48.29
N LEU A 58 -10.33 1.13 -48.05
CA LEU A 58 -10.75 1.88 -46.86
C LEU A 58 -10.49 1.08 -45.57
N LEU A 59 -10.80 -0.22 -45.60
CA LEU A 59 -10.53 -1.10 -44.42
C LEU A 59 -9.04 -1.33 -44.13
N LYS A 60 -8.11 -0.93 -45.01
CA LYS A 60 -6.67 -0.96 -44.76
C LYS A 60 -6.13 0.36 -44.23
N ALA A 61 -6.93 1.41 -44.25
CA ALA A 61 -6.55 2.69 -43.68
C ALA A 61 -6.54 2.61 -42.15
N ASP A 62 -5.75 3.51 -41.54
CA ASP A 62 -5.79 3.65 -40.08
C ASP A 62 -7.21 4.07 -39.65
N VAL A 63 -7.81 3.30 -38.78
CA VAL A 63 -9.21 3.42 -38.32
C VAL A 63 -9.53 4.83 -37.78
N ASP A 64 -8.55 5.50 -37.14
CA ASP A 64 -8.74 6.84 -36.59
C ASP A 64 -8.75 7.95 -37.64
N THR A 65 -8.30 7.66 -38.86
CA THR A 65 -8.26 8.60 -39.99
C THR A 65 -9.53 8.58 -40.83
N LEU A 66 -10.40 7.57 -40.67
CA LEU A 66 -11.65 7.43 -41.44
C LEU A 66 -12.65 8.54 -41.06
N ASP A 67 -13.23 9.20 -42.06
CA ASP A 67 -14.29 10.17 -41.86
C ASP A 67 -15.69 9.54 -42.02
N ASP A 68 -16.74 10.31 -41.76
CA ASP A 68 -18.13 9.83 -41.84
C ASP A 68 -18.48 9.32 -43.22
N GLN A 69 -17.97 9.94 -44.31
CA GLN A 69 -18.21 9.49 -45.66
C GLN A 69 -17.58 8.12 -45.94
N SER A 70 -16.39 7.90 -45.39
CA SER A 70 -15.72 6.60 -45.49
C SER A 70 -16.50 5.52 -44.74
N ILE A 71 -17.01 5.83 -43.53
CA ILE A 71 -17.84 4.92 -42.74
C ILE A 71 -19.17 4.62 -43.48
N ASP A 72 -19.80 5.62 -44.04
CA ASP A 72 -21.03 5.42 -44.87
C ASP A 72 -20.80 4.48 -46.03
N LEU A 73 -19.69 4.62 -46.77
CA LEU A 73 -19.31 3.72 -47.86
C LEU A 73 -19.01 2.29 -47.35
N ILE A 74 -18.34 2.15 -46.22
CA ILE A 74 -18.01 0.82 -45.65
C ILE A 74 -19.29 0.12 -45.20
N THR A 75 -20.27 0.83 -44.66
CA THR A 75 -21.50 0.28 -44.08
C THR A 75 -22.68 0.27 -45.06
N GLU A 76 -22.48 0.60 -46.34
CA GLU A 76 -23.53 0.63 -47.38
C GLU A 76 -24.30 -0.69 -47.46
N GLY A 77 -23.62 -1.84 -47.29
CA GLY A 77 -24.23 -3.17 -47.29
C GLY A 77 -25.12 -3.46 -46.07
N MET A 78 -25.15 -2.59 -45.06
CA MET A 78 -26.02 -2.73 -43.90
C MET A 78 -27.28 -1.89 -43.98
N ASN A 79 -27.55 -1.26 -45.11
CA ASN A 79 -28.71 -0.39 -45.26
C ASN A 79 -30.06 -1.12 -45.09
N SER A 80 -30.14 -2.40 -45.47
CA SER A 80 -31.35 -3.22 -45.27
C SER A 80 -31.61 -3.42 -43.77
N TYR A 81 -30.56 -3.69 -42.99
CA TYR A 81 -30.64 -3.76 -41.54
C TYR A 81 -31.10 -2.42 -40.92
N TYR A 82 -30.48 -1.30 -41.29
CA TYR A 82 -30.86 0.00 -40.73
C TYR A 82 -32.31 0.38 -41.06
N ASN A 83 -32.81 0.03 -42.23
CA ASN A 83 -34.21 0.25 -42.60
C ASN A 83 -35.16 -0.64 -41.76
N PHE A 84 -34.78 -1.90 -41.54
CA PHE A 84 -35.51 -2.83 -40.69
C PHE A 84 -35.57 -2.36 -39.25
N GLU A 85 -34.42 -2.04 -38.65
CA GLU A 85 -34.33 -1.53 -37.28
C GLU A 85 -35.19 -0.28 -37.10
N LYS A 86 -35.10 0.69 -38.06
CA LYS A 86 -35.84 1.96 -38.00
C LYS A 86 -37.35 1.75 -38.09
N SER A 87 -37.81 0.74 -38.81
CA SER A 87 -39.25 0.45 -38.95
C SER A 87 -39.86 -0.13 -37.66
N LEU A 88 -39.05 -0.74 -36.77
CA LEU A 88 -39.47 -1.42 -35.54
C LEU A 88 -39.21 -0.62 -34.27
N THR A 89 -38.31 0.37 -34.32
CA THR A 89 -37.95 1.15 -33.14
C THR A 89 -39.05 2.15 -32.78
N THR A 90 -39.60 2.08 -31.58
CA THR A 90 -40.70 2.90 -31.07
C THR A 90 -40.26 4.19 -30.38
N PHE A 91 -38.95 4.36 -30.13
CA PHE A 91 -38.38 5.53 -29.46
C PHE A 91 -37.07 5.96 -30.12
N GLU A 92 -36.84 7.27 -30.14
CA GLU A 92 -35.67 7.86 -30.78
C GLU A 92 -34.42 7.74 -29.88
N PRO A 93 -33.23 7.40 -30.43
CA PRO A 93 -32.00 7.46 -29.72
C PRO A 93 -31.66 8.91 -29.32
N ARG A 94 -31.12 9.12 -28.16
CA ARG A 94 -30.64 10.43 -27.69
C ARG A 94 -29.46 10.93 -28.51
N HIS A 95 -28.58 10.03 -28.88
CA HIS A 95 -27.43 10.26 -29.74
C HIS A 95 -27.35 9.12 -30.75
N GLU A 96 -27.04 9.41 -31.95
CA GLU A 96 -26.93 8.43 -33.03
C GLU A 96 -25.85 8.83 -34.04
N ASN A 97 -25.05 7.84 -34.44
CA ASN A 97 -24.21 7.85 -35.64
C ASN A 97 -24.21 6.44 -36.25
N LYS A 98 -23.53 6.23 -37.37
CA LYS A 98 -23.52 4.92 -38.06
C LYS A 98 -22.89 3.77 -37.25
N LEU A 99 -22.09 4.08 -36.26
CA LEU A 99 -21.35 3.06 -35.46
C LEU A 99 -21.86 2.94 -34.03
N SER A 100 -22.65 3.92 -33.56
CA SER A 100 -23.17 3.85 -32.18
C SER A 100 -24.49 4.61 -32.03
N LYS A 101 -25.32 4.10 -31.12
CA LYS A 101 -26.60 4.71 -30.72
C LYS A 101 -26.72 4.65 -29.20
N ASN A 102 -27.30 5.68 -28.60
CA ASN A 102 -27.55 5.72 -27.16
C ASN A 102 -29.03 6.00 -26.88
N TYR A 103 -29.63 5.17 -26.07
CA TYR A 103 -31.02 5.25 -25.62
C TYR A 103 -31.08 5.47 -24.12
N ILE A 104 -31.97 6.34 -23.64
CA ILE A 104 -32.23 6.57 -22.23
C ILE A 104 -33.64 6.18 -21.89
N LEU A 105 -33.77 5.24 -20.97
CA LEU A 105 -35.04 4.69 -20.53
C LEU A 105 -35.31 5.14 -19.10
N ASP A 106 -36.44 5.79 -18.88
CA ASP A 106 -36.88 6.20 -17.53
C ASP A 106 -37.84 5.15 -16.97
N LEU A 107 -37.42 4.45 -15.93
CA LEU A 107 -38.25 3.43 -15.25
C LEU A 107 -38.99 3.99 -14.05
N GLY A 108 -38.99 5.30 -13.85
CA GLY A 108 -39.63 5.99 -12.73
C GLY A 108 -38.77 6.06 -11.49
N HIS A 109 -38.19 4.95 -11.07
CA HIS A 109 -37.27 4.84 -9.91
C HIS A 109 -35.81 4.68 -10.34
N ARG A 110 -35.53 4.40 -11.62
CA ARG A 110 -34.17 4.27 -12.19
C ARG A 110 -34.17 4.75 -13.62
N LYS A 111 -33.06 5.37 -14.02
CA LYS A 111 -32.73 5.67 -15.42
C LYS A 111 -31.71 4.66 -15.92
N VAL A 112 -31.99 4.05 -17.05
CA VAL A 112 -31.12 3.08 -17.70
C VAL A 112 -30.66 3.64 -19.04
N SER A 113 -29.37 3.69 -19.25
CA SER A 113 -28.75 4.01 -20.54
C SER A 113 -28.41 2.71 -21.25
N ILE A 114 -28.85 2.57 -22.51
CA ILE A 114 -28.44 1.46 -23.37
C ILE A 114 -27.69 2.04 -24.56
N THR A 115 -26.44 1.62 -24.72
CA THR A 115 -25.58 2.05 -25.84
C THR A 115 -25.33 0.86 -26.76
N THR A 116 -25.55 0.97 -28.04
CA THR A 116 -25.25 -0.07 -29.04
C THR A 116 -24.04 0.34 -29.86
N PHE A 117 -23.10 -0.59 -30.08
CA PHE A 117 -21.96 -0.41 -30.98
C PHE A 117 -22.06 -1.36 -32.17
N ASN A 118 -21.94 -0.79 -33.36
CA ASN A 118 -21.85 -1.58 -34.58
C ASN A 118 -20.41 -2.06 -34.79
N THR A 119 -20.02 -3.16 -34.15
CA THR A 119 -18.71 -3.80 -34.37
C THR A 119 -18.60 -4.51 -35.71
N ALA A 120 -19.76 -4.81 -36.37
CA ALA A 120 -19.81 -5.46 -37.68
C ALA A 120 -19.53 -4.50 -38.88
N TRP A 121 -19.30 -3.21 -38.62
CA TRP A 121 -19.04 -2.22 -39.68
C TRP A 121 -17.86 -2.60 -40.57
N CYS A 122 -16.81 -3.25 -40.01
CA CYS A 122 -15.62 -3.68 -40.75
C CYS A 122 -15.61 -5.16 -41.10
N SER A 123 -16.70 -5.89 -40.88
CA SER A 123 -16.86 -7.30 -41.16
C SER A 123 -16.47 -7.68 -42.59
N GLN A 124 -15.94 -8.87 -42.76
CA GLN A 124 -15.53 -9.46 -44.05
C GLN A 124 -16.12 -10.86 -44.21
N LEU A 125 -16.24 -11.35 -45.43
CA LEU A 125 -16.80 -12.67 -45.72
C LEU A 125 -16.11 -13.80 -44.99
N HIS A 126 -14.82 -13.64 -44.65
CA HIS A 126 -14.03 -14.57 -43.83
C HIS A 126 -13.31 -13.77 -42.75
N GLU A 127 -13.89 -13.76 -41.59
CA GLU A 127 -13.36 -13.07 -40.44
C GLU A 127 -12.30 -13.91 -39.68
N LYS A 128 -11.41 -13.19 -38.99
CA LYS A 128 -10.43 -13.83 -38.09
C LYS A 128 -10.38 -13.05 -36.78
N GLY A 129 -10.45 -13.79 -35.69
CA GLY A 129 -10.28 -13.20 -34.36
C GLY A 129 -8.96 -12.42 -34.26
N GLY A 130 -9.01 -11.27 -33.60
CA GLY A 130 -7.86 -10.39 -33.45
C GLY A 130 -7.53 -9.49 -34.64
N GLY A 131 -8.43 -9.43 -35.67
CA GLY A 131 -8.21 -8.65 -36.89
C GLY A 131 -9.18 -7.50 -37.11
N MET A 132 -10.11 -7.24 -36.18
CA MET A 132 -11.12 -6.19 -36.28
C MET A 132 -10.71 -4.96 -35.47
N SER A 133 -11.29 -3.78 -35.83
CA SER A 133 -11.04 -2.55 -35.09
C SER A 133 -12.31 -1.74 -34.97
N PHE A 134 -12.49 -1.01 -33.87
CA PHE A 134 -13.57 -0.08 -33.66
C PHE A 134 -13.01 1.33 -33.40
N PRO A 135 -13.39 2.37 -34.23
CA PRO A 135 -12.83 3.70 -34.06
C PRO A 135 -13.42 4.37 -32.81
N THR A 136 -12.58 4.58 -31.80
CA THR A 136 -12.98 5.06 -30.47
C THR A 136 -13.58 6.46 -30.47
N LYS A 137 -13.30 7.29 -31.49
CA LYS A 137 -13.95 8.60 -31.70
C LYS A 137 -15.47 8.52 -31.92
N TYR A 138 -16.00 7.36 -32.30
CA TYR A 138 -17.44 7.13 -32.46
C TYR A 138 -18.08 6.52 -31.19
N VAL A 139 -17.33 6.31 -30.13
CA VAL A 139 -17.88 5.89 -28.85
C VAL A 139 -18.69 7.05 -28.28
N ILE A 140 -19.98 6.82 -28.07
CA ILE A 140 -20.82 7.76 -27.34
C ILE A 140 -20.57 7.57 -25.85
N GLU A 141 -20.13 8.63 -25.17
CA GLU A 141 -20.00 8.60 -23.72
C GLU A 141 -21.36 8.31 -23.07
N PRO A 142 -21.44 7.36 -22.12
CA PRO A 142 -22.68 7.03 -21.48
C PRO A 142 -23.23 8.23 -20.73
N SER A 143 -24.52 8.40 -20.84
CA SER A 143 -25.25 9.39 -20.06
C SER A 143 -25.19 9.05 -18.58
N GLN A 144 -25.29 10.05 -17.71
CA GLN A 144 -25.38 9.85 -16.25
C GLN A 144 -26.71 9.15 -15.92
N CYS A 145 -26.71 7.83 -15.95
CA CYS A 145 -27.84 6.97 -15.60
C CYS A 145 -27.46 6.03 -14.47
N ASP A 146 -28.48 5.52 -13.76
CA ASP A 146 -28.28 4.59 -12.63
C ASP A 146 -27.70 3.25 -13.10
N VAL A 147 -27.97 2.86 -14.34
CA VAL A 147 -27.44 1.65 -14.96
C VAL A 147 -27.07 1.94 -16.42
N ASN A 148 -25.86 1.57 -16.79
CA ASN A 148 -25.36 1.67 -18.14
C ASN A 148 -25.17 0.27 -18.74
N ILE A 149 -25.86 -0.01 -19.82
CA ILE A 149 -25.75 -1.26 -20.59
C ILE A 149 -25.13 -0.94 -21.94
N THR A 150 -24.10 -1.66 -22.33
CA THR A 150 -23.53 -1.59 -23.67
C THR A 150 -23.72 -2.90 -24.39
N MET A 151 -24.17 -2.84 -25.63
CA MET A 151 -24.39 -3.98 -26.49
C MET A 151 -23.57 -3.87 -27.77
N LEU A 152 -22.85 -4.93 -28.09
CA LEU A 152 -22.06 -5.06 -29.32
C LEU A 152 -22.12 -6.52 -29.78
N HIS A 153 -21.95 -6.77 -31.09
CA HIS A 153 -22.07 -8.11 -31.62
C HIS A 153 -20.81 -8.95 -31.35
N HIS A 154 -19.63 -8.47 -31.78
CA HIS A 154 -18.39 -9.24 -31.63
C HIS A 154 -17.81 -9.11 -30.23
N PRO A 155 -17.40 -10.22 -29.59
CA PRO A 155 -16.62 -10.18 -28.35
C PRO A 155 -15.31 -9.38 -28.53
N LEU A 156 -14.81 -8.79 -27.46
CA LEU A 156 -13.60 -7.96 -27.50
C LEU A 156 -12.36 -8.74 -27.99
N SER A 157 -12.32 -10.06 -27.82
CA SER A 157 -11.29 -10.96 -28.32
C SER A 157 -11.12 -10.93 -29.85
N TRP A 158 -12.12 -10.46 -30.59
CA TRP A 158 -12.11 -10.31 -32.05
C TRP A 158 -11.40 -9.04 -32.53
N LEU A 159 -11.17 -8.08 -31.64
CA LEU A 159 -10.49 -6.83 -31.96
C LEU A 159 -8.96 -7.01 -31.95
N GLU A 160 -8.27 -6.16 -32.73
CA GLU A 160 -6.82 -6.03 -32.67
C GLU A 160 -6.33 -5.72 -31.25
N PRO A 161 -5.14 -6.22 -30.82
CA PRO A 161 -4.73 -6.14 -29.41
C PRO A 161 -4.75 -4.74 -28.81
N ASN A 162 -4.35 -3.71 -29.55
CA ASN A 162 -4.35 -2.33 -29.05
C ASN A 162 -5.78 -1.78 -28.94
N ASN A 163 -6.60 -2.00 -29.95
CA ASN A 163 -8.00 -1.56 -29.99
C ASN A 163 -8.85 -2.32 -28.95
N HIS A 164 -8.59 -3.63 -28.78
CA HIS A 164 -9.15 -4.43 -27.68
C HIS A 164 -8.89 -3.77 -26.32
N LYS A 165 -7.61 -3.43 -26.04
CA LYS A 165 -7.24 -2.82 -24.76
C LYS A 165 -7.95 -1.49 -24.54
N GLU A 166 -8.02 -0.66 -25.56
CA GLU A 166 -8.64 0.66 -25.51
C GLU A 166 -10.15 0.57 -25.30
N LEU A 167 -10.86 -0.20 -26.15
CA LEU A 167 -12.30 -0.35 -26.01
C LEU A 167 -12.70 -1.07 -24.72
N ARG A 168 -11.92 -2.08 -24.29
CA ARG A 168 -12.13 -2.74 -23.00
C ARG A 168 -12.05 -1.77 -21.83
N ASN A 169 -11.11 -0.85 -21.84
CA ASN A 169 -10.98 0.15 -20.77
C ASN A 169 -12.20 1.09 -20.77
N ILE A 170 -12.60 1.57 -21.94
CA ILE A 170 -13.80 2.42 -22.07
C ILE A 170 -15.04 1.70 -21.52
N LEU A 171 -15.28 0.45 -21.95
CA LEU A 171 -16.45 -0.31 -21.55
C LEU A 171 -16.44 -0.64 -20.04
N ARG A 172 -15.30 -0.99 -19.51
CA ARG A 172 -15.15 -1.26 -18.07
C ARG A 172 -15.47 -0.05 -17.19
N GLU A 173 -15.13 1.15 -17.66
CA GLU A 173 -15.38 2.39 -16.91
C GLU A 173 -16.78 2.92 -17.09
N SER A 174 -17.36 2.71 -18.29
CA SER A 174 -18.61 3.33 -18.69
C SER A 174 -19.84 2.42 -18.52
N SER A 175 -19.68 1.09 -18.40
CA SER A 175 -20.78 0.13 -18.44
C SER A 175 -20.88 -0.71 -17.17
N ASN A 176 -22.11 -0.97 -16.73
CA ASN A 176 -22.42 -1.95 -15.68
C ASN A 176 -22.63 -3.34 -16.27
N ILE A 177 -23.19 -3.41 -17.50
CA ILE A 177 -23.40 -4.65 -18.23
C ILE A 177 -22.91 -4.44 -19.66
N VAL A 178 -22.14 -5.39 -20.18
CA VAL A 178 -21.77 -5.48 -21.59
C VAL A 178 -22.35 -6.77 -22.14
N ILE A 179 -23.08 -6.67 -23.24
CA ILE A 179 -23.72 -7.81 -23.92
C ILE A 179 -23.01 -8.01 -25.26
N THR A 180 -22.55 -9.23 -25.51
CA THR A 180 -21.94 -9.66 -26.77
C THR A 180 -22.72 -10.83 -27.38
N GLY A 181 -22.49 -11.13 -28.66
CA GLY A 181 -23.01 -12.30 -29.38
C GLY A 181 -21.89 -13.00 -30.12
N HIS A 182 -22.15 -13.52 -31.32
CA HIS A 182 -21.20 -14.02 -32.32
C HIS A 182 -20.60 -15.43 -32.03
N GLU A 183 -20.07 -15.72 -30.87
CA GLU A 183 -19.41 -17.01 -30.59
C GLU A 183 -20.39 -18.10 -30.13
N HIS A 184 -21.63 -17.71 -29.82
CA HIS A 184 -22.72 -18.60 -29.39
C HIS A 184 -22.41 -19.50 -28.21
N ILE A 185 -21.46 -19.07 -27.37
CA ILE A 185 -21.01 -19.81 -26.19
C ILE A 185 -21.62 -19.15 -24.95
N GLU A 186 -22.19 -19.97 -24.05
CA GLU A 186 -22.62 -19.48 -22.75
C GLU A 186 -21.40 -19.12 -21.89
N ASP A 187 -21.02 -17.84 -21.87
CA ASP A 187 -19.99 -17.38 -20.92
C ASP A 187 -20.48 -16.14 -20.18
N ASN A 188 -20.36 -16.19 -18.86
CA ASN A 188 -20.68 -15.09 -17.96
C ASN A 188 -19.39 -14.64 -17.28
N LEU A 189 -18.61 -13.85 -17.98
CA LEU A 189 -17.37 -13.30 -17.47
C LEU A 189 -17.65 -12.05 -16.64
N ARG A 190 -17.06 -11.99 -15.45
CA ARG A 190 -17.07 -10.81 -14.60
C ARG A 190 -15.76 -10.06 -14.79
N MET A 191 -15.82 -8.87 -15.37
CA MET A 191 -14.69 -7.95 -15.35
C MET A 191 -14.79 -7.07 -14.11
N GLU A 192 -13.92 -7.28 -13.16
CA GLU A 192 -13.82 -6.44 -11.98
C GLU A 192 -12.67 -5.46 -12.14
N SER A 193 -12.97 -4.17 -11.99
CA SER A 193 -12.01 -3.19 -11.54
C SER A 193 -12.43 -2.75 -10.13
N GLU A 194 -11.52 -2.22 -9.33
CA GLU A 194 -11.90 -1.74 -7.98
C GLU A 194 -12.90 -0.57 -8.02
N SER A 195 -12.95 0.17 -9.12
CA SER A 195 -13.86 1.32 -9.31
C SER A 195 -15.20 0.94 -9.95
N ASN A 196 -15.22 -0.10 -10.79
CA ASN A 196 -16.44 -0.52 -11.47
C ASN A 196 -16.45 -2.04 -11.69
N LYS A 197 -17.57 -2.68 -11.35
CA LYS A 197 -17.82 -4.08 -11.62
C LYS A 197 -18.70 -4.12 -12.88
N CYS A 198 -18.15 -4.61 -13.96
CA CYS A 198 -18.85 -4.76 -15.23
C CYS A 198 -19.12 -6.25 -15.47
N LEU A 199 -20.39 -6.59 -15.69
CA LEU A 199 -20.82 -7.93 -16.04
C LEU A 199 -20.81 -8.07 -17.57
N MET A 200 -20.02 -8.98 -18.10
CA MET A 200 -20.09 -9.38 -19.50
C MET A 200 -21.03 -10.56 -19.65
N LEU A 201 -22.01 -10.43 -20.52
CA LEU A 201 -22.98 -11.48 -20.87
C LEU A 201 -22.78 -11.81 -22.34
N GLU A 202 -22.43 -13.04 -22.64
CA GLU A 202 -22.44 -13.54 -24.00
C GLU A 202 -23.79 -14.18 -24.29
N ALA A 203 -24.45 -13.72 -25.37
CA ALA A 203 -25.77 -14.18 -25.75
C ALA A 203 -25.66 -15.51 -26.52
N MET A 204 -26.50 -16.45 -26.14
CA MET A 204 -26.71 -17.69 -26.91
C MET A 204 -27.43 -17.37 -28.24
N SER A 205 -27.29 -18.25 -29.23
CA SER A 205 -28.11 -18.22 -30.44
C SER A 205 -29.56 -18.59 -30.11
N PHE A 206 -30.50 -17.85 -30.68
CA PHE A 206 -31.91 -18.14 -30.48
C PHE A 206 -32.36 -19.34 -31.34
N ASP A 207 -31.83 -19.46 -32.57
CA ASP A 207 -32.06 -20.56 -33.49
C ASP A 207 -30.77 -20.84 -34.30
N ASP A 208 -30.12 -21.97 -34.06
CA ASP A 208 -28.92 -22.41 -34.76
C ASP A 208 -29.02 -23.92 -35.04
N ASP A 209 -29.22 -24.26 -36.33
CA ASP A 209 -29.29 -25.67 -36.77
C ASP A 209 -28.01 -26.47 -36.45
N TRP A 210 -26.90 -25.83 -36.11
CA TRP A 210 -25.58 -26.45 -35.90
C TRP A 210 -25.17 -26.54 -34.43
N SER A 211 -25.95 -25.91 -33.54
CA SER A 211 -25.65 -25.85 -32.12
C SER A 211 -26.74 -26.56 -31.29
N GLU A 212 -26.31 -27.37 -30.32
CA GLU A 212 -27.22 -27.92 -29.29
C GLU A 212 -27.58 -26.86 -28.24
N ASP A 213 -27.04 -25.63 -28.36
CA ASP A 213 -27.07 -24.59 -27.38
C ASP A 213 -28.02 -23.41 -27.69
N ASN A 214 -29.15 -23.69 -28.34
CA ASN A 214 -30.21 -22.71 -28.66
C ASN A 214 -30.85 -22.21 -27.37
N GLY A 215 -30.83 -20.88 -27.15
CA GLY A 215 -31.33 -20.32 -25.93
C GLY A 215 -31.37 -18.79 -25.89
N PHE A 216 -31.72 -18.26 -24.73
CA PHE A 216 -31.69 -16.82 -24.46
C PHE A 216 -31.36 -16.56 -22.97
N THR A 217 -30.90 -15.38 -22.69
CA THR A 217 -30.58 -14.89 -21.34
C THR A 217 -31.58 -13.82 -20.93
N THR A 218 -32.08 -13.90 -19.69
CA THR A 218 -32.81 -12.81 -19.06
C THR A 218 -32.02 -12.25 -17.90
N PHE A 219 -32.06 -10.95 -17.72
CA PHE A 219 -31.56 -10.32 -16.51
C PHE A 219 -32.59 -9.36 -15.93
N ARG A 220 -32.64 -9.27 -14.61
CA ARG A 220 -33.50 -8.36 -13.88
C ARG A 220 -32.74 -7.65 -12.77
N PHE A 221 -33.14 -6.44 -12.50
CA PHE A 221 -32.57 -5.63 -11.43
C PHE A 221 -33.37 -5.82 -10.14
N GLU A 222 -32.71 -6.25 -9.07
CA GLU A 222 -33.26 -6.36 -7.71
C GLU A 222 -32.44 -5.46 -6.79
N GLU A 223 -33.03 -4.39 -6.27
CA GLU A 223 -32.34 -3.37 -5.46
C GLU A 223 -30.89 -3.05 -5.90
N ASN A 224 -29.90 -3.79 -5.41
CA ASN A 224 -28.49 -3.63 -5.77
C ASN A 224 -27.90 -4.84 -6.53
N ASP A 225 -28.72 -5.84 -6.82
CA ASP A 225 -28.31 -7.08 -7.46
C ASP A 225 -28.84 -7.17 -8.89
N ILE A 226 -28.10 -7.87 -9.73
CA ILE A 226 -28.55 -8.33 -11.03
C ILE A 226 -28.74 -9.85 -10.95
N VAL A 227 -29.96 -10.31 -11.26
CA VAL A 227 -30.25 -11.72 -11.37
C VAL A 227 -30.28 -12.11 -12.83
N VAL A 228 -29.34 -12.97 -13.25
CA VAL A 228 -29.21 -13.47 -14.61
C VAL A 228 -29.75 -14.88 -14.66
N ASN A 229 -30.65 -15.16 -15.61
CA ASN A 229 -31.17 -16.52 -15.85
C ASN A 229 -30.92 -16.88 -17.30
N ASN A 230 -30.38 -18.07 -17.53
CA ASN A 230 -30.17 -18.64 -18.84
C ASN A 230 -31.21 -19.72 -19.13
N TYR A 231 -31.77 -19.69 -20.32
CA TYR A 231 -32.79 -20.61 -20.80
C TYR A 231 -32.30 -21.30 -22.05
N LYS A 232 -32.42 -22.63 -22.12
CA LYS A 232 -32.09 -23.44 -23.28
C LYS A 232 -33.32 -24.14 -23.82
N TRP A 233 -33.41 -24.33 -25.15
CA TRP A 233 -34.38 -25.10 -25.83
C TRP A 233 -34.20 -26.60 -25.53
N GLN A 234 -35.25 -27.29 -25.09
CA GLN A 234 -35.24 -28.74 -24.80
C GLN A 234 -36.24 -29.51 -25.66
N GLY A 235 -36.42 -29.10 -26.90
CA GLY A 235 -37.24 -29.79 -27.88
C GLY A 235 -38.72 -29.42 -27.94
N GLU A 236 -39.32 -29.00 -26.83
CA GLU A 236 -40.70 -28.54 -26.75
C GLU A 236 -40.81 -27.16 -26.14
N ASP A 237 -39.96 -26.83 -25.15
CA ASP A 237 -39.98 -25.57 -24.40
C ASP A 237 -38.58 -25.10 -24.04
N TYR A 238 -38.46 -23.80 -23.73
CA TYR A 238 -37.28 -23.20 -23.14
C TYR A 238 -37.28 -23.45 -21.63
N THR A 239 -36.32 -24.21 -21.16
CA THR A 239 -36.15 -24.49 -19.71
C THR A 239 -35.03 -23.66 -19.13
N LYS A 240 -35.27 -23.15 -17.91
CA LYS A 240 -34.24 -22.46 -17.15
C LYS A 240 -33.15 -23.45 -16.71
N ILE A 241 -31.91 -23.17 -17.13
CA ILE A 241 -30.76 -24.02 -16.83
C ILE A 241 -29.96 -23.54 -15.62
N ASN A 242 -29.86 -22.26 -15.42
CA ASN A 242 -29.18 -21.70 -14.25
C ASN A 242 -29.80 -20.37 -13.79
N GLU A 243 -29.45 -19.96 -12.60
CA GLU A 243 -29.69 -18.64 -12.04
C GLU A 243 -28.41 -18.18 -11.35
N VAL A 244 -27.89 -17.06 -11.79
CA VAL A 244 -26.70 -16.44 -11.21
C VAL A 244 -27.07 -15.08 -10.64
N ARG A 245 -26.83 -14.88 -9.36
CA ARG A 245 -27.05 -13.59 -8.70
C ARG A 245 -25.71 -12.86 -8.63
N GLN A 246 -25.65 -11.69 -9.19
CA GLN A 246 -24.48 -10.83 -9.20
C GLN A 246 -24.73 -9.61 -8.32
N SER A 247 -24.10 -9.64 -7.15
CA SER A 247 -24.21 -8.56 -6.16
C SER A 247 -23.20 -7.44 -6.47
N GLU A 248 -23.57 -6.20 -6.11
CA GLU A 248 -22.70 -5.02 -6.19
C GLU A 248 -22.27 -4.56 -7.61
N ILE A 249 -22.88 -5.05 -8.67
CA ILE A 249 -22.62 -4.55 -10.04
C ILE A 249 -23.26 -3.17 -10.28
N ILE A 250 -24.41 -2.93 -9.67
CA ILE A 250 -25.06 -1.63 -9.68
C ILE A 250 -24.49 -0.83 -8.50
N LYS A 251 -23.27 -0.37 -8.63
CA LYS A 251 -22.84 0.79 -7.84
C LYS A 251 -23.34 2.01 -8.57
N SER A 252 -24.21 2.77 -7.94
CA SER A 252 -24.47 4.11 -8.42
C SER A 252 -23.12 4.84 -8.47
N ASN A 253 -22.62 5.14 -9.68
CA ASN A 253 -21.47 6.03 -9.87
C ASN A 253 -21.79 7.45 -9.38
N SER A 254 -23.02 7.69 -8.96
CA SER A 254 -23.49 8.87 -8.23
C SER A 254 -23.74 8.46 -6.79
N ILE A 255 -23.06 9.09 -5.85
CA ILE A 255 -23.44 9.00 -4.44
C ILE A 255 -24.70 9.85 -4.29
N SER A 256 -25.85 9.18 -4.21
CA SER A 256 -27.15 9.83 -3.97
C SER A 256 -27.50 9.70 -2.49
N ILE A 257 -27.70 10.84 -1.83
CA ILE A 257 -28.19 10.93 -0.46
C ILE A 257 -29.66 11.38 -0.56
N ASN A 258 -30.59 10.43 -0.64
CA ASN A 258 -32.04 10.68 -0.69
C ASN A 258 -32.44 11.89 -1.57
N ASN A 259 -32.21 11.84 -2.91
CA ASN A 259 -32.41 12.86 -3.92
C ASN A 259 -31.36 13.97 -4.02
N HIS A 260 -30.36 14.03 -3.16
CA HIS A 260 -29.24 14.96 -3.31
C HIS A 260 -28.02 14.21 -3.89
N ILE A 261 -27.61 14.56 -5.08
CA ILE A 261 -26.55 13.89 -5.83
C ILE A 261 -25.27 14.70 -5.68
N VAL A 262 -24.17 14.04 -5.27
CA VAL A 262 -22.84 14.64 -5.32
C VAL A 262 -22.43 14.79 -6.80
N LYS A 263 -21.98 15.99 -7.21
CA LYS A 263 -21.55 16.25 -8.59
C LYS A 263 -20.45 15.28 -9.01
N PHE A 264 -20.57 14.77 -10.25
CA PHE A 264 -19.63 13.80 -10.80
C PHE A 264 -18.18 14.31 -10.83
N ASP A 265 -17.96 15.54 -11.31
CA ASP A 265 -16.61 16.14 -11.34
C ASP A 265 -16.04 16.30 -9.94
N TYR A 266 -16.89 16.61 -8.96
CA TYR A 266 -16.49 16.72 -7.57
C TYR A 266 -16.15 15.35 -6.98
N LEU A 267 -16.96 14.34 -7.27
CA LEU A 267 -16.68 12.94 -6.86
C LEU A 267 -15.36 12.45 -7.45
N LYS A 268 -15.07 12.77 -8.72
CA LYS A 268 -13.78 12.48 -9.35
C LYS A 268 -12.62 13.16 -8.59
N SER A 269 -12.79 14.41 -8.19
CA SER A 269 -11.78 15.14 -7.40
C SER A 269 -11.57 14.56 -5.98
N LEU A 270 -12.60 13.97 -5.38
CA LEU A 270 -12.49 13.28 -4.09
C LEU A 270 -11.73 11.97 -4.21
N LYS A 271 -11.84 11.28 -5.35
CA LYS A 271 -11.11 10.04 -5.65
C LYS A 271 -9.66 10.29 -6.09
N ASP A 272 -9.33 11.53 -6.47
CA ASP A 272 -7.96 11.90 -6.84
C ASP A 272 -7.03 11.85 -5.61
N ILE A 273 -5.94 11.09 -5.73
CA ILE A 273 -4.90 10.94 -4.70
C ILE A 273 -4.16 12.27 -4.45
N GLY A 274 -4.18 13.20 -5.42
CA GLY A 274 -3.49 14.49 -5.35
C GLY A 274 -1.99 14.42 -5.69
N VAL A 275 -1.48 13.26 -6.06
CA VAL A 275 -0.11 13.02 -6.54
C VAL A 275 -0.16 12.01 -7.68
N ASN A 276 0.58 12.28 -8.75
CA ASN A 276 0.66 11.39 -9.90
C ASN A 276 1.52 10.15 -9.58
N PHE A 277 0.92 9.14 -8.97
CA PHE A 277 1.53 7.82 -8.87
C PHE A 277 1.16 7.01 -10.12
N ILE A 278 2.12 6.20 -10.58
CA ILE A 278 1.97 5.34 -11.76
C ILE A 278 2.15 3.89 -11.32
N HIS A 279 1.25 3.03 -11.72
CA HIS A 279 1.35 1.58 -11.50
C HIS A 279 1.41 0.86 -12.86
N PRO A 280 2.30 -0.14 -13.06
CA PRO A 280 2.45 -0.79 -14.37
C PRO A 280 1.20 -1.55 -14.85
N ASP A 281 0.40 -2.03 -13.91
CA ASP A 281 -0.79 -2.83 -14.19
C ASP A 281 -2.11 -2.01 -14.05
N LYS A 282 -2.04 -0.69 -13.77
CA LYS A 282 -3.22 0.19 -13.67
C LYS A 282 -2.88 1.61 -14.12
N ASP A 283 -3.53 2.06 -15.20
CA ASP A 283 -3.23 3.36 -15.83
C ASP A 283 -3.65 4.55 -14.96
N ASP A 284 -4.83 4.49 -14.30
CA ASP A 284 -5.35 5.55 -13.43
C ASP A 284 -5.59 5.01 -12.01
N LEU A 285 -4.74 5.43 -11.09
CA LEU A 285 -4.88 5.11 -9.66
C LEU A 285 -5.89 6.07 -9.01
N ASP A 286 -6.85 5.52 -8.31
CA ASP A 286 -7.76 6.30 -7.47
C ASP A 286 -7.47 6.11 -5.97
N LEU A 287 -8.16 6.90 -5.14
CA LEU A 287 -7.98 6.90 -3.70
C LEU A 287 -8.22 5.51 -3.08
N GLU A 288 -9.23 4.77 -3.57
CA GLU A 288 -9.59 3.45 -3.03
C GLU A 288 -8.49 2.41 -3.29
N ASP A 289 -7.67 2.60 -4.33
CA ASP A 289 -6.57 1.69 -4.69
C ASP A 289 -5.42 1.67 -3.67
N VAL A 290 -5.20 2.78 -2.99
CA VAL A 290 -4.00 2.97 -2.15
C VAL A 290 -4.31 3.45 -0.73
N PHE A 291 -5.57 3.75 -0.43
CA PHE A 291 -5.92 4.31 0.87
C PHE A 291 -5.93 3.24 1.97
N ILE A 292 -5.28 3.56 3.08
CA ILE A 292 -5.31 2.79 4.34
C ILE A 292 -5.67 3.76 5.46
N TYR A 293 -6.63 3.39 6.33
CA TYR A 293 -6.97 4.19 7.51
C TYR A 293 -5.79 4.22 8.50
N PRO A 294 -5.20 5.40 8.77
CA PRO A 294 -4.15 5.50 9.77
C PRO A 294 -4.71 5.28 11.19
N ASN A 295 -3.82 4.92 12.11
CA ASN A 295 -4.16 4.93 13.53
C ASN A 295 -4.11 6.35 14.08
N LEU A 296 -4.96 6.62 15.05
CA LEU A 296 -5.02 7.87 15.80
C LEU A 296 -4.61 7.66 17.25
N LYS A 297 -4.01 8.70 17.84
CA LYS A 297 -3.69 8.80 19.26
C LYS A 297 -4.43 10.01 19.84
N LYS A 298 -5.23 9.81 20.89
CA LYS A 298 -5.88 10.93 21.57
C LYS A 298 -4.85 11.72 22.38
N LEU A 299 -4.90 13.04 22.25
CA LEU A 299 -4.06 13.97 23.02
C LEU A 299 -4.89 14.45 24.23
N ASP A 300 -4.85 13.70 25.34
CA ASP A 300 -5.46 14.15 26.59
C ASP A 300 -4.41 14.84 27.47
N GLY A 301 -4.80 15.93 28.14
CA GLY A 301 -3.97 16.58 29.15
C GLY A 301 -3.60 15.62 30.31
N ASP A 302 -2.38 15.67 30.75
CA ASP A 302 -1.78 15.16 31.99
C ASP A 302 -1.63 13.65 32.26
N ASN A 303 -2.26 12.73 31.54
CA ASN A 303 -2.04 11.29 31.80
C ASN A 303 -1.28 10.59 30.68
N LYS A 304 0.05 10.50 30.80
CA LYS A 304 0.95 9.77 29.87
C LYS A 304 0.76 8.24 29.83
N LEU A 305 -0.21 7.66 30.52
CA LEU A 305 -0.33 6.21 30.76
C LEU A 305 -1.41 5.48 29.95
N ASP A 306 -2.35 6.18 29.32
CA ASP A 306 -3.42 5.53 28.52
C ASP A 306 -3.30 5.83 27.00
N MET A 307 -2.22 5.33 26.38
CA MET A 307 -2.00 5.45 24.94
C MET A 307 -2.80 4.40 24.16
N LYS A 308 -4.11 4.43 24.19
CA LYS A 308 -4.91 3.57 23.30
C LYS A 308 -4.88 4.13 21.88
N LYS A 309 -4.21 3.42 20.97
CA LYS A 309 -4.31 3.64 19.54
C LYS A 309 -5.62 3.06 19.03
N PHE A 310 -6.30 3.76 18.13
CA PHE A 310 -7.48 3.25 17.46
C PHE A 310 -7.47 3.65 15.97
N SER A 311 -8.19 2.90 15.15
CA SER A 311 -8.29 3.18 13.72
C SER A 311 -9.10 4.46 13.47
N SER A 312 -8.60 5.32 12.58
CA SER A 312 -9.32 6.53 12.15
C SER A 312 -10.67 6.21 11.47
N GLU A 313 -10.89 4.99 11.00
CA GLU A 313 -12.17 4.52 10.46
C GLU A 313 -13.34 4.71 11.46
N ASN A 314 -13.04 4.60 12.75
CA ASN A 314 -14.06 4.64 13.80
C ASN A 314 -14.54 6.05 14.17
N ILE A 315 -13.91 7.12 13.68
CA ILE A 315 -14.30 8.51 14.00
C ILE A 315 -15.73 8.80 13.58
N LEU A 316 -16.16 8.38 12.39
CA LEU A 316 -17.53 8.60 11.89
C LEU A 316 -18.57 7.64 12.49
N SER A 317 -18.16 6.66 13.27
CA SER A 317 -19.06 5.64 13.86
C SER A 317 -19.21 5.80 15.37
N GLY A 318 -18.43 6.67 16.01
CA GLY A 318 -18.43 6.93 17.44
C GLY A 318 -19.20 8.19 17.83
N ASP A 319 -19.30 8.46 19.15
CA ASP A 319 -19.95 9.66 19.72
C ASP A 319 -19.12 10.96 19.54
N HIS A 320 -18.20 10.98 18.54
CA HIS A 320 -17.29 12.10 18.30
C HIS A 320 -17.97 13.16 17.43
N SER A 321 -18.46 14.23 18.02
CA SER A 321 -19.13 15.31 17.29
C SER A 321 -18.18 16.45 16.88
N ARG A 322 -17.07 16.62 17.60
CA ARG A 322 -16.11 17.71 17.37
C ARG A 322 -14.68 17.15 17.48
N VAL A 323 -13.97 17.12 16.36
CA VAL A 323 -12.68 16.44 16.25
C VAL A 323 -11.64 17.34 15.58
N ILE A 324 -10.43 17.38 16.13
CA ILE A 324 -9.25 17.94 15.48
C ILE A 324 -8.28 16.83 15.17
N LEU A 325 -7.90 16.74 13.90
CA LEU A 325 -6.86 15.84 13.38
C LEU A 325 -5.56 16.62 13.21
N ILE A 326 -4.57 16.27 14.00
CA ILE A 326 -3.24 16.89 13.99
C ILE A 326 -2.30 15.92 13.27
N GLY A 327 -1.51 16.41 12.35
CA GLY A 327 -0.57 15.53 11.67
C GLY A 327 0.47 16.27 10.86
N ASP A 328 1.61 15.59 10.70
CA ASP A 328 2.72 16.04 9.87
C ASP A 328 2.29 16.17 8.39
N GLU A 329 3.07 16.86 7.60
CA GLU A 329 2.84 16.91 6.16
C GLU A 329 3.03 15.52 5.52
N TYR A 330 2.29 15.25 4.45
CA TYR A 330 2.26 13.95 3.77
C TYR A 330 1.75 12.76 4.62
N CYS A 331 1.26 13.00 5.84
CA CYS A 331 0.61 11.94 6.63
C CYS A 331 -0.79 11.56 6.09
N GLY A 332 -1.32 12.33 5.13
CA GLY A 332 -2.58 12.04 4.46
C GLY A 332 -3.81 12.72 5.05
N LYS A 333 -3.69 13.88 5.76
CA LYS A 333 -4.83 14.64 6.32
C LYS A 333 -5.93 14.90 5.30
N SER A 334 -5.60 15.57 4.19
CA SER A 334 -6.57 15.90 3.13
C SER A 334 -7.19 14.65 2.51
N THR A 335 -6.39 13.61 2.33
CA THR A 335 -6.83 12.32 1.80
C THR A 335 -7.80 11.62 2.77
N LEU A 336 -7.54 11.68 4.08
CA LEU A 336 -8.43 11.15 5.11
C LEU A 336 -9.76 11.90 5.14
N LEU A 337 -9.75 13.23 5.00
CA LEU A 337 -10.98 14.02 4.93
C LEU A 337 -11.78 13.73 3.65
N LYS A 338 -11.13 13.56 2.49
CA LYS A 338 -11.79 13.09 1.25
C LYS A 338 -12.45 11.73 1.48
N LYS A 339 -11.76 10.80 2.13
CA LYS A 339 -12.32 9.48 2.47
C LYS A 339 -13.50 9.60 3.44
N TYR A 340 -13.43 10.44 4.45
CA TYR A 340 -14.55 10.71 5.36
C TYR A 340 -15.75 11.29 4.63
N PHE A 341 -15.54 12.15 3.64
CA PHE A 341 -16.63 12.64 2.79
C PHE A 341 -17.36 11.49 2.11
N LEU A 342 -16.60 10.61 1.43
CA LEU A 342 -17.15 9.45 0.74
C LEU A 342 -17.89 8.49 1.68
N ASP A 343 -17.34 8.25 2.86
CA ASP A 343 -17.92 7.33 3.83
C ASP A 343 -19.17 7.92 4.52
N ALA A 344 -19.15 9.22 4.86
CA ALA A 344 -20.32 9.91 5.40
C ALA A 344 -21.48 9.93 4.39
N ALA A 345 -21.17 10.21 3.12
CA ALA A 345 -22.15 10.19 2.06
C ALA A 345 -22.75 8.79 1.85
N LYS A 346 -21.93 7.72 1.86
CA LYS A 346 -22.39 6.32 1.81
C LYS A 346 -23.29 5.95 3.01
N LYS A 347 -23.08 6.58 4.18
CA LYS A 347 -23.91 6.39 5.39
C LYS A 347 -25.21 7.22 5.39
N GLY A 348 -25.48 7.95 4.31
CA GLY A 348 -26.67 8.81 4.19
C GLY A 348 -26.55 10.16 4.91
N CYS A 349 -25.35 10.58 5.34
CA CYS A 349 -25.09 11.91 5.87
C CYS A 349 -24.89 12.93 4.76
N LEU A 350 -25.00 14.22 5.05
CA LEU A 350 -24.69 15.33 4.16
C LEU A 350 -23.31 15.93 4.50
N PRO A 351 -22.20 15.40 3.96
CA PRO A 351 -20.88 15.96 4.19
C PRO A 351 -20.63 17.21 3.35
N LEU A 352 -19.84 18.14 3.87
CA LEU A 352 -19.34 19.30 3.16
C LEU A 352 -17.83 19.46 3.43
N LEU A 353 -17.02 19.40 2.39
CA LEU A 353 -15.56 19.59 2.47
C LEU A 353 -15.22 21.06 2.26
N ILE A 354 -14.51 21.65 3.19
CA ILE A 354 -14.17 23.07 3.24
C ILE A 354 -12.66 23.20 3.21
N ASP A 355 -12.11 23.83 2.18
CA ASP A 355 -10.70 24.16 2.08
C ASP A 355 -10.41 25.44 2.89
N GLY A 356 -9.68 25.32 3.99
CA GLY A 356 -9.28 26.43 4.85
C GLY A 356 -8.43 27.48 4.12
N GLY A 357 -7.53 27.03 3.24
CA GLY A 357 -6.68 27.93 2.45
C GLY A 357 -7.44 28.83 1.45
N ALA A 358 -8.61 28.38 1.01
CA ALA A 358 -9.49 29.16 0.12
C ALA A 358 -10.37 30.18 0.89
N LEU A 359 -10.46 30.08 2.21
CA LEU A 359 -11.30 30.95 3.02
C LEU A 359 -10.62 32.31 3.26
N LYS A 360 -11.27 33.36 2.72
CA LYS A 360 -10.94 34.75 3.00
C LYS A 360 -12.14 35.42 3.66
N ARG A 361 -11.98 36.06 4.83
CA ARG A 361 -13.07 36.73 5.59
C ARG A 361 -14.21 35.77 5.97
N ALA A 362 -13.86 34.61 6.47
CA ALA A 362 -14.75 33.46 6.69
C ALA A 362 -16.02 33.79 7.53
N GLY A 363 -15.95 34.60 8.56
CA GLY A 363 -17.07 34.84 9.46
C GLY A 363 -18.15 35.78 8.93
N LEU A 364 -17.78 36.72 8.05
CA LEU A 364 -18.70 37.77 7.57
C LEU A 364 -19.62 37.30 6.43
N GLU A 365 -19.15 36.33 5.62
CA GLU A 365 -19.87 35.83 4.43
C GLU A 365 -20.27 34.35 4.57
N TYR A 366 -20.50 33.84 5.78
CA TYR A 366 -20.72 32.42 6.06
C TYR A 366 -21.75 31.77 5.14
N ASN A 367 -22.94 32.32 5.01
CA ASN A 367 -24.01 31.74 4.18
C ASN A 367 -23.64 31.73 2.70
N LYS A 368 -22.90 32.73 2.23
CA LYS A 368 -22.43 32.80 0.85
C LYS A 368 -21.33 31.74 0.57
N ILE A 369 -20.48 31.50 1.58
CA ILE A 369 -19.48 30.42 1.50
C ILE A 369 -20.18 29.08 1.42
N LEU A 370 -21.13 28.79 2.33
CA LEU A 370 -21.89 27.54 2.30
C LEU A 370 -22.63 27.36 0.99
N SER A 371 -23.33 28.40 0.49
CA SER A 371 -24.03 28.31 -0.81
C SER A 371 -23.09 27.94 -1.95
N LYS A 372 -21.91 28.59 -2.03
CA LYS A 372 -20.91 28.27 -3.04
C LYS A 372 -20.39 26.83 -2.94
N LEU A 373 -20.15 26.34 -1.73
CA LEU A 373 -19.67 24.97 -1.50
C LEU A 373 -20.74 23.94 -1.88
N LEU A 374 -22.00 24.18 -1.51
CA LEU A 374 -23.11 23.34 -1.91
C LEU A 374 -23.26 23.32 -3.42
N ASP A 375 -23.24 24.48 -4.08
CA ASP A 375 -23.29 24.59 -5.54
C ASP A 375 -22.12 23.89 -6.24
N SER A 376 -20.94 23.81 -5.61
CA SER A 376 -19.78 23.13 -6.20
C SER A 376 -19.78 21.62 -5.96
N GLN A 377 -20.36 21.15 -4.85
CA GLN A 377 -20.26 19.75 -4.41
C GLN A 377 -21.52 18.92 -4.72
N TYR A 378 -22.69 19.55 -4.78
CA TYR A 378 -23.98 18.88 -4.98
C TYR A 378 -24.73 19.37 -6.21
N GLU A 379 -25.57 18.49 -6.76
CA GLU A 379 -26.57 18.85 -7.74
C GLU A 379 -27.86 19.26 -7.03
N ASN A 380 -28.40 20.43 -7.36
CA ASN A 380 -29.73 20.89 -6.91
C ASN A 380 -29.97 20.93 -5.39
N LEU A 381 -28.93 21.11 -4.56
CA LEU A 381 -29.07 21.28 -3.13
C LEU A 381 -28.94 22.75 -2.73
N SER A 382 -30.06 23.42 -2.46
CA SER A 382 -30.04 24.81 -1.98
C SER A 382 -29.62 24.92 -0.53
N LEU A 383 -29.06 26.09 -0.12
CA LEU A 383 -28.72 26.35 1.27
C LEU A 383 -29.91 26.19 2.22
N ALA A 384 -31.12 26.56 1.79
CA ALA A 384 -32.35 26.45 2.58
C ALA A 384 -32.71 24.96 2.82
N ASP A 385 -32.62 24.14 1.77
CA ASP A 385 -32.91 22.69 1.84
C ASP A 385 -31.86 22.01 2.70
N PHE A 386 -30.59 22.37 2.56
CA PHE A 386 -29.50 21.85 3.38
C PHE A 386 -29.71 22.16 4.88
N ILE A 387 -30.02 23.41 5.24
CA ILE A 387 -30.20 23.81 6.64
C ILE A 387 -31.42 23.10 7.26
N ASN A 388 -32.54 22.99 6.51
CA ASN A 388 -33.79 22.42 6.99
C ASN A 388 -33.82 20.87 6.89
N SER A 389 -32.82 20.24 6.30
CA SER A 389 -32.78 18.78 6.19
C SER A 389 -32.63 18.12 7.55
N GLU A 390 -33.30 16.97 7.73
CA GLU A 390 -33.19 16.12 8.94
C GLU A 390 -31.95 15.18 8.90
N PHE A 391 -31.17 15.23 7.84
CA PHE A 391 -29.97 14.40 7.69
C PHE A 391 -28.83 14.91 8.57
N THR A 392 -28.01 13.98 9.07
CA THR A 392 -26.79 14.31 9.79
C THR A 392 -25.82 15.07 8.88
N LYS A 393 -25.50 16.30 9.27
CA LYS A 393 -24.60 17.20 8.52
C LYS A 393 -23.19 17.08 9.06
N VAL A 394 -22.22 16.85 8.16
CA VAL A 394 -20.82 16.66 8.52
C VAL A 394 -19.95 17.74 7.87
N ALA A 395 -19.31 18.59 8.66
CA ALA A 395 -18.31 19.54 8.17
C ALA A 395 -16.92 18.94 8.24
N LEU A 396 -16.19 18.97 7.13
CA LEU A 396 -14.80 18.52 7.00
C LEU A 396 -13.96 19.73 6.61
N ILE A 397 -13.16 20.27 7.53
CA ILE A 397 -12.34 21.48 7.29
C ILE A 397 -10.89 21.07 7.11
N ASP A 398 -10.39 21.19 5.89
CA ASP A 398 -9.01 20.84 5.56
C ASP A 398 -8.08 22.06 5.65
N GLY A 399 -6.99 21.94 6.43
CA GLY A 399 -6.01 23.01 6.60
C GLY A 399 -6.61 24.24 7.31
N PHE A 400 -7.17 24.06 8.47
CA PHE A 400 -7.74 25.16 9.28
C PHE A 400 -6.70 26.23 9.62
N ASP A 401 -5.45 25.82 9.85
CA ASP A 401 -4.29 26.67 10.08
C ASP A 401 -3.94 27.57 8.88
N LEU A 402 -4.48 27.28 7.70
CA LEU A 402 -4.28 28.07 6.47
C LEU A 402 -5.35 29.15 6.26
N ILE A 403 -6.35 29.24 7.14
CA ILE A 403 -7.44 30.25 7.05
C ILE A 403 -6.85 31.65 7.19
N ARG A 404 -7.20 32.52 6.25
CA ARG A 404 -6.80 33.93 6.28
C ARG A 404 -7.95 34.79 6.81
N GLY A 405 -7.78 35.38 7.99
CA GLY A 405 -8.77 36.26 8.61
C GLY A 405 -8.30 36.79 9.96
N ASP A 406 -9.00 37.76 10.51
CA ASP A 406 -8.81 38.14 11.89
C ASP A 406 -9.47 37.11 12.82
N ARG A 407 -8.95 37.03 14.05
CA ARG A 407 -9.40 36.10 15.09
C ARG A 407 -10.93 36.04 15.24
N LYS A 408 -11.56 37.22 15.35
CA LYS A 408 -13.00 37.34 15.55
C LYS A 408 -13.81 36.76 14.40
N SER A 409 -13.35 36.92 13.17
CA SER A 409 -13.98 36.36 11.97
C SER A 409 -13.90 34.82 11.95
N VAL A 410 -12.77 34.25 12.37
CA VAL A 410 -12.56 32.81 12.44
C VAL A 410 -13.38 32.17 13.55
N GLU A 411 -13.44 32.79 14.75
CA GLU A 411 -14.29 32.35 15.87
C GLU A 411 -15.78 32.34 15.46
N ILE A 412 -16.28 33.41 14.81
CA ILE A 412 -17.65 33.48 14.31
C ILE A 412 -17.93 32.38 13.27
N PHE A 413 -16.95 32.09 12.41
CA PHE A 413 -17.09 31.02 11.43
C PHE A 413 -17.25 29.65 12.11
N LEU A 414 -16.40 29.32 13.09
CA LEU A 414 -16.48 28.06 13.85
C LEU A 414 -17.78 27.97 14.66
N GLU A 415 -18.18 29.04 15.35
CA GLU A 415 -19.44 29.06 16.10
C GLU A 415 -20.65 28.78 15.20
N LYS A 416 -20.70 29.39 14.02
CA LYS A 416 -21.76 29.13 13.04
C LYS A 416 -21.71 27.70 12.51
N THR A 417 -20.50 27.20 12.21
CA THR A 417 -20.30 25.83 11.75
C THR A 417 -20.74 24.84 12.83
N ASN A 418 -20.38 25.05 14.08
CA ASN A 418 -20.79 24.21 15.20
C ASN A 418 -22.30 24.19 15.44
N ARG A 419 -23.03 25.24 15.03
CA ARG A 419 -24.50 25.32 15.11
C ARG A 419 -25.23 24.63 13.96
N VAL A 420 -24.63 24.63 12.77
CA VAL A 420 -25.23 24.10 11.53
C VAL A 420 -24.96 22.62 11.35
N PHE A 421 -23.75 22.16 11.73
CA PHE A 421 -23.32 20.80 11.51
C PHE A 421 -23.36 19.96 12.79
N ASP A 422 -23.80 18.71 12.66
CA ASP A 422 -23.87 17.75 13.75
C ASP A 422 -22.46 17.24 14.10
N VAL A 423 -21.63 16.99 13.08
CA VAL A 423 -20.25 16.56 13.21
C VAL A 423 -19.33 17.57 12.53
N VAL A 424 -18.25 17.98 13.21
CA VAL A 424 -17.21 18.86 12.66
C VAL A 424 -15.84 18.22 12.87
N ILE A 425 -15.13 17.96 11.76
CA ILE A 425 -13.78 17.40 11.76
C ILE A 425 -12.85 18.42 11.09
N ILE A 426 -11.80 18.81 11.81
CA ILE A 426 -10.84 19.84 11.40
C ILE A 426 -9.48 19.20 11.25
N SER A 427 -8.74 19.47 10.17
CA SER A 427 -7.34 19.13 10.06
C SER A 427 -6.45 20.34 10.30
N VAL A 428 -5.34 20.14 11.02
CA VAL A 428 -4.30 21.14 11.26
C VAL A 428 -2.91 20.51 11.11
N SER A 429 -1.91 21.36 10.89
CA SER A 429 -0.50 20.95 10.91
C SER A 429 -0.07 20.58 12.34
N ASP A 430 0.96 19.76 12.47
CA ASP A 430 1.64 19.44 13.73
C ASP A 430 2.30 20.66 14.38
N SER A 431 2.65 21.67 13.57
CA SER A 431 3.21 22.95 14.01
C SER A 431 2.17 23.98 14.48
N PHE A 432 0.86 23.64 14.42
CA PHE A 432 -0.18 24.58 14.85
C PHE A 432 -0.17 24.80 16.37
N ASP A 433 0.12 26.04 16.79
CA ASP A 433 0.11 26.41 18.20
C ASP A 433 -1.32 26.73 18.67
N PHE A 434 -1.88 25.85 19.47
CA PHE A 434 -3.23 26.01 20.01
C PHE A 434 -3.36 27.13 21.05
N ASN A 435 -2.27 27.48 21.72
CA ASN A 435 -2.28 28.48 22.82
C ASN A 435 -1.79 29.86 22.38
N GLY A 436 -0.89 29.92 21.41
CA GLY A 436 -0.31 31.15 20.87
C GLY A 436 -0.87 31.60 19.53
N SER A 437 -1.86 30.87 18.96
CA SER A 437 -2.41 31.18 17.65
C SER A 437 -3.12 32.54 17.63
N GLU A 438 -2.76 33.38 16.67
CA GLU A 438 -3.48 34.62 16.36
C GLU A 438 -4.88 34.39 15.81
N LEU A 439 -5.19 33.14 15.38
CA LEU A 439 -6.44 32.76 14.73
C LEU A 439 -7.59 32.50 15.70
N ILE A 440 -7.31 32.04 16.93
CA ILE A 440 -8.34 31.64 17.91
C ILE A 440 -7.91 31.95 19.34
N GLY A 441 -8.89 32.16 20.25
CA GLY A 441 -8.67 32.37 21.66
C GLY A 441 -8.02 31.20 22.39
N GLU A 442 -7.23 31.53 23.42
CA GLU A 442 -6.68 30.55 24.33
C GLU A 442 -7.79 29.61 24.85
N ASN A 443 -7.52 28.30 24.87
CA ASN A 443 -8.42 27.24 25.36
C ASN A 443 -9.74 27.01 24.58
N TYR A 444 -10.01 27.68 23.47
CA TYR A 444 -11.26 27.48 22.70
C TYR A 444 -11.44 26.03 22.25
N PHE A 445 -10.38 25.41 21.81
CA PHE A 445 -10.42 24.02 21.35
C PHE A 445 -10.42 23.00 22.51
N ASP A 446 -9.81 23.33 23.66
CA ASP A 446 -9.69 22.41 24.79
C ASP A 446 -11.03 22.06 25.42
N GLU A 447 -11.98 23.01 25.39
CA GLU A 447 -13.32 22.83 25.95
C GLU A 447 -14.32 22.16 24.98
N THR A 448 -14.03 22.21 23.67
CA THR A 448 -15.05 21.91 22.65
C THR A 448 -14.67 20.71 21.74
N TYR A 449 -13.39 20.45 21.54
CA TYR A 449 -12.90 19.50 20.53
C TYR A 449 -12.00 18.42 21.13
N ASP A 450 -12.26 17.17 20.75
CA ASP A 450 -11.30 16.08 20.95
C ASP A 450 -10.13 16.22 19.98
N LYS A 451 -8.89 16.16 20.48
CA LYS A 451 -7.67 16.28 19.69
C LYS A 451 -7.06 14.91 19.44
N TYR A 452 -6.77 14.62 18.20
CA TYR A 452 -6.16 13.37 17.79
C TYR A 452 -4.95 13.59 16.88
N GLU A 453 -3.85 12.97 17.21
CA GLU A 453 -2.66 12.88 16.37
C GLU A 453 -2.80 11.73 15.37
N ILE A 454 -2.57 11.99 14.08
CA ILE A 454 -2.48 10.99 13.03
C ILE A 454 -1.11 10.33 13.12
N LEU A 455 -1.12 9.05 13.49
CA LEU A 455 0.13 8.30 13.64
C LEU A 455 0.68 7.86 12.28
N ARG A 456 1.99 7.74 12.20
CA ARG A 456 2.68 7.12 11.07
C ARG A 456 2.24 5.67 10.91
N LEU A 457 2.30 5.14 9.67
CA LEU A 457 1.92 3.76 9.40
C LEU A 457 2.91 2.80 10.05
N GLY A 458 2.46 2.04 11.04
CA GLY A 458 3.19 0.97 11.69
C GLY A 458 3.41 -0.24 10.78
N TYR A 459 4.00 -1.31 11.27
CA TYR A 459 4.33 -2.51 10.49
C TYR A 459 3.09 -3.13 9.84
N LYS A 460 2.00 -3.28 10.58
CA LYS A 460 0.74 -3.83 10.07
C LYS A 460 0.16 -3.01 8.93
N LEU A 461 0.00 -1.70 9.13
CA LEU A 461 -0.58 -0.82 8.11
C LEU A 461 0.34 -0.65 6.89
N ARG A 462 1.67 -0.71 7.08
CA ARG A 462 2.64 -0.77 5.98
C ARG A 462 2.47 -2.04 5.16
N TYR A 463 2.31 -3.19 5.82
CA TYR A 463 2.08 -4.44 5.12
C TYR A 463 0.75 -4.43 4.36
N ASP A 464 -0.31 -3.90 4.96
CA ASP A 464 -1.61 -3.74 4.31
C ASP A 464 -1.53 -2.83 3.09
N LEU A 465 -0.75 -1.74 3.14
CA LEU A 465 -0.51 -0.86 1.98
C LEU A 465 0.26 -1.57 0.86
N VAL A 466 1.32 -2.31 1.21
CA VAL A 466 2.10 -3.11 0.25
C VAL A 466 1.22 -4.17 -0.40
N HIS A 467 0.40 -4.86 0.38
CA HIS A 467 -0.53 -5.86 -0.13
C HIS A 467 -1.53 -5.23 -1.10
N LYS A 468 -2.11 -4.10 -0.72
CA LYS A 468 -3.08 -3.38 -1.54
C LYS A 468 -2.48 -2.92 -2.87
N TRP A 469 -1.27 -2.33 -2.84
CA TRP A 469 -0.54 -1.93 -4.03
C TRP A 469 -0.26 -3.11 -4.97
N ASN A 470 0.30 -4.19 -4.45
CA ASN A 470 0.66 -5.35 -5.27
C ASN A 470 -0.57 -6.14 -5.77
N SER A 471 -1.73 -5.98 -5.13
CA SER A 471 -3.00 -6.62 -5.53
C SER A 471 -3.74 -5.87 -6.64
N LEU A 472 -3.21 -4.76 -7.14
CA LEU A 472 -3.81 -4.01 -8.26
C LEU A 472 -3.71 -4.75 -9.60
N LYS A 473 -2.92 -5.83 -9.66
CA LYS A 473 -2.89 -6.74 -10.80
C LYS A 473 -4.05 -7.72 -10.73
N GLU A 474 -4.79 -7.89 -11.81
CA GLU A 474 -5.88 -8.89 -11.92
C GLU A 474 -5.32 -10.31 -11.70
N GLU A 475 -5.84 -11.04 -10.71
CA GLU A 475 -5.35 -12.36 -10.33
C GLU A 475 -6.06 -13.50 -11.08
N CYS A 476 -5.27 -14.36 -11.75
CA CYS A 476 -5.64 -15.74 -11.96
C CYS A 476 -5.28 -16.58 -10.72
N ASN A 477 -6.09 -17.57 -10.36
CA ASN A 477 -6.01 -18.40 -9.14
C ASN A 477 -4.63 -19.04 -8.81
N ASN A 478 -3.66 -19.05 -9.72
CA ASN A 478 -2.29 -19.56 -9.51
C ASN A 478 -1.29 -18.48 -8.99
N GLU A 479 -1.70 -17.22 -8.89
CA GLU A 479 -0.81 -16.08 -8.62
C GLU A 479 -0.74 -15.68 -7.14
N ARG A 480 -1.62 -16.19 -6.27
CA ARG A 480 -1.61 -15.85 -4.83
C ARG A 480 -0.25 -16.07 -4.17
N LYS A 481 0.49 -17.12 -4.56
CA LYS A 481 1.84 -17.39 -4.06
C LYS A 481 2.85 -16.34 -4.51
N ILE A 482 2.74 -15.92 -5.77
CA ILE A 482 3.62 -14.90 -6.36
C ILE A 482 3.34 -13.56 -5.70
N LEU A 483 2.07 -13.22 -5.48
CA LEU A 483 1.66 -12.00 -4.78
C LEU A 483 2.21 -11.95 -3.36
N LEU A 484 2.06 -13.00 -2.57
CA LEU A 484 2.57 -13.04 -1.19
C LEU A 484 4.10 -12.93 -1.15
N ALA A 485 4.81 -13.57 -2.07
CA ALA A 485 6.27 -13.44 -2.20
C ALA A 485 6.67 -12.00 -2.59
N LYS A 486 5.95 -11.36 -3.51
CA LYS A 486 6.15 -9.95 -3.90
C LYS A 486 5.90 -9.03 -2.71
N ASN A 487 4.84 -9.25 -1.95
CA ASN A 487 4.52 -8.49 -0.73
C ASN A 487 5.63 -8.60 0.31
N ASP A 488 6.10 -9.80 0.59
CA ASP A 488 7.16 -10.03 1.57
C ASP A 488 8.46 -9.36 1.16
N LEU A 489 8.84 -9.45 -0.11
CA LEU A 489 10.02 -8.80 -0.64
C LEU A 489 9.92 -7.27 -0.55
N ALA A 490 8.82 -6.70 -1.03
CA ALA A 490 8.57 -5.26 -0.99
C ALA A 490 8.52 -4.75 0.45
N PHE A 491 7.78 -5.42 1.34
CA PHE A 491 7.67 -5.05 2.74
C PHE A 491 9.02 -5.09 3.48
N LYS A 492 9.81 -6.14 3.28
CA LYS A 492 11.16 -6.25 3.86
C LYS A 492 12.08 -5.15 3.34
N THR A 493 12.04 -4.86 2.06
CA THR A 493 12.85 -3.81 1.44
C THR A 493 12.47 -2.44 1.99
N ILE A 494 11.18 -2.10 2.02
CA ILE A 494 10.67 -0.85 2.59
C ILE A 494 11.04 -0.74 4.07
N THR A 495 10.82 -1.78 4.87
CA THR A 495 11.14 -1.78 6.29
C THR A 495 12.63 -1.55 6.54
N ARG A 496 13.49 -2.09 5.67
CA ARG A 496 14.95 -1.86 5.74
C ARG A 496 15.33 -0.43 5.35
N ILE A 497 14.69 0.16 4.32
CA ILE A 497 14.95 1.53 3.85
C ILE A 497 14.49 2.54 4.90
N ILE A 498 13.30 2.38 5.45
CA ILE A 498 12.78 3.23 6.52
C ILE A 498 13.71 3.14 7.75
N GLY A 499 14.30 1.96 7.98
CA GLY A 499 15.14 1.70 9.12
C GLY A 499 14.38 1.95 10.42
N ARG A 500 15.07 2.48 11.44
CA ARG A 500 14.43 2.96 12.67
C ARG A 500 13.90 4.40 12.46
N ASN A 501 13.01 4.58 11.48
CA ASN A 501 12.30 5.82 11.19
C ASN A 501 13.19 7.00 10.73
N TYR A 502 14.23 6.73 9.93
CA TYR A 502 14.97 7.80 9.25
C TYR A 502 14.10 8.49 8.20
N ILE A 503 13.30 7.72 7.45
CA ILE A 503 12.25 8.23 6.57
C ILE A 503 10.93 8.09 7.31
N PRO A 504 10.09 9.12 7.33
CA PRO A 504 8.76 9.02 7.90
C PRO A 504 7.96 7.93 7.20
N SER A 505 7.36 7.02 7.97
CA SER A 505 6.49 5.97 7.45
C SER A 505 5.11 6.53 7.11
N THR A 506 5.08 7.58 6.26
CA THR A 506 3.83 8.18 5.77
C THR A 506 3.42 7.56 4.44
N PRO A 507 2.12 7.60 4.07
CA PRO A 507 1.64 7.03 2.81
C PRO A 507 2.41 7.52 1.59
N PHE A 508 2.74 8.80 1.52
CA PHE A 508 3.48 9.39 0.41
C PHE A 508 4.84 8.73 0.16
N PHE A 509 5.67 8.62 1.22
CA PHE A 509 7.00 8.01 1.08
C PHE A 509 6.92 6.53 0.76
N LEU A 510 5.95 5.81 1.35
CA LEU A 510 5.74 4.39 1.09
C LEU A 510 5.33 4.12 -0.36
N LEU A 511 4.37 4.89 -0.89
CA LEU A 511 3.92 4.77 -2.28
C LEU A 511 5.03 5.15 -3.26
N THR A 512 5.81 6.19 -2.95
CA THR A 512 6.99 6.57 -3.76
C THR A 512 8.01 5.45 -3.83
N MET A 513 8.26 4.75 -2.72
CA MET A 513 9.15 3.57 -2.70
C MET A 513 8.57 2.42 -3.51
N LEU A 514 7.28 2.11 -3.36
CA LEU A 514 6.60 1.05 -4.12
C LEU A 514 6.67 1.31 -5.62
N GLN A 515 6.33 2.52 -6.05
CA GLN A 515 6.44 2.92 -7.46
C GLN A 515 7.87 2.81 -8.00
N SER A 516 8.87 3.21 -7.20
CA SER A 516 10.28 3.08 -7.59
C SER A 516 10.70 1.62 -7.79
N MET A 517 10.14 0.70 -6.99
CA MET A 517 10.39 -0.74 -7.11
C MET A 517 9.79 -1.34 -8.38
N GLU A 518 8.66 -0.83 -8.87
CA GLU A 518 8.02 -1.30 -10.12
C GLU A 518 8.79 -0.82 -11.38
N ASN A 519 9.34 0.38 -11.36
CA ASN A 519 10.07 0.96 -12.52
C ASN A 519 11.48 0.39 -12.72
N GLY A 520 12.05 -0.27 -11.72
CA GLY A 520 13.29 -1.02 -11.85
C GLY A 520 13.01 -2.37 -12.47
N ASN A 521 13.48 -2.62 -13.71
CA ASN A 521 13.56 -3.98 -14.23
C ASN A 521 14.04 -4.91 -13.11
N SER A 522 13.42 -6.07 -12.97
CA SER A 522 13.56 -7.11 -11.95
C SER A 522 14.99 -7.58 -11.60
N LEU A 523 15.96 -6.73 -11.84
CA LEU A 523 17.37 -6.95 -11.60
C LEU A 523 17.73 -6.40 -10.21
N ASP A 524 17.83 -7.29 -9.26
CA ASP A 524 18.57 -7.12 -8.01
C ASP A 524 18.26 -5.85 -7.15
N VAL A 525 16.99 -5.59 -6.85
CA VAL A 525 16.60 -4.71 -5.74
C VAL A 525 17.22 -5.19 -4.40
N ASN A 526 17.79 -6.38 -4.41
CA ASN A 526 18.34 -7.06 -3.24
C ASN A 526 19.75 -6.62 -2.84
N ALA A 527 20.48 -5.86 -3.64
CA ALA A 527 21.93 -5.83 -3.39
C ALA A 527 22.64 -4.47 -3.32
N SER A 528 22.21 -3.38 -3.93
CA SER A 528 23.15 -2.24 -3.99
C SER A 528 22.56 -0.84 -3.93
N SER A 529 21.29 -0.66 -3.53
CA SER A 529 20.62 0.57 -3.89
C SER A 529 19.96 1.39 -2.78
N TYR A 530 20.30 1.16 -1.51
CA TYR A 530 19.71 1.98 -0.44
C TYR A 530 19.97 3.48 -0.62
N GLY A 531 21.20 3.88 -0.90
CA GLY A 531 21.54 5.28 -1.15
C GLY A 531 20.81 5.87 -2.36
N TYR A 532 20.56 5.05 -3.40
CA TYR A 532 19.79 5.46 -4.57
C TYR A 532 18.35 5.86 -4.21
N TYR A 533 17.68 5.13 -3.31
CA TYR A 533 16.32 5.48 -2.88
C TYR A 533 16.28 6.82 -2.13
N TYR A 534 17.26 7.10 -1.28
CA TYR A 534 17.34 8.38 -0.58
C TYR A 534 17.62 9.54 -1.55
N GLU A 535 18.54 9.34 -2.49
CA GLU A 535 18.82 10.33 -3.53
C GLU A 535 17.59 10.55 -4.42
N TYR A 536 16.87 9.49 -4.77
CA TYR A 536 15.61 9.57 -5.51
C TYR A 536 14.55 10.36 -4.74
N LEU A 537 14.35 10.10 -3.45
CA LEU A 537 13.39 10.83 -2.62
C LEU A 537 13.73 12.33 -2.54
N ILE A 538 15.01 12.67 -2.35
CA ILE A 538 15.47 14.07 -2.31
C ILE A 538 15.25 14.74 -3.66
N THR A 539 15.64 14.09 -4.75
CA THR A 539 15.46 14.61 -6.11
C THR A 539 13.97 14.82 -6.44
N HIS A 540 13.13 13.87 -6.07
CA HIS A 540 11.68 13.96 -6.27
C HIS A 540 11.08 15.11 -5.45
N SER A 541 11.51 15.32 -4.20
CA SER A 541 11.07 16.44 -3.36
C SER A 541 11.46 17.79 -3.96
N LEU A 542 12.67 17.93 -4.49
CA LEU A 542 13.13 19.14 -5.22
C LEU A 542 12.30 19.36 -6.49
N GLY A 543 12.06 18.33 -7.27
CA GLY A 543 11.22 18.38 -8.47
C GLY A 543 9.79 18.83 -8.17
N SER A 544 9.20 18.33 -7.08
CA SER A 544 7.86 18.72 -6.61
C SER A 544 7.80 20.20 -6.16
N ALA A 545 8.91 20.75 -5.69
CA ALA A 545 9.05 22.17 -5.39
C ALA A 545 9.31 23.05 -6.63
N SER A 546 9.28 22.48 -7.84
CA SER A 546 9.51 23.15 -9.13
C SER A 546 10.99 23.52 -9.40
N VAL A 547 11.92 22.81 -8.78
CA VAL A 547 13.35 22.93 -9.12
C VAL A 547 13.60 22.22 -10.46
N ARG A 548 14.24 22.93 -11.40
CA ARG A 548 14.54 22.38 -12.73
C ARG A 548 15.70 21.36 -12.67
N LYS A 549 15.72 20.43 -13.61
CA LYS A 549 16.77 19.41 -13.65
C LYS A 549 18.18 19.98 -13.76
N GLU A 550 18.35 21.08 -14.48
CA GLU A 550 19.62 21.77 -14.68
C GLU A 550 20.14 22.42 -13.38
N GLU A 551 19.25 22.71 -12.42
CA GLU A 551 19.57 23.35 -11.15
C GLU A 551 19.85 22.33 -10.03
N LEU A 552 19.56 21.05 -10.24
CA LEU A 552 19.68 20.04 -9.20
C LEU A 552 21.09 19.92 -8.62
N ASP A 553 22.12 19.98 -9.45
CA ASP A 553 23.52 19.90 -9.02
C ASP A 553 23.88 21.07 -8.09
N GLU A 554 23.47 22.30 -8.43
CA GLU A 554 23.64 23.47 -7.59
C GLU A 554 22.88 23.34 -6.26
N PHE A 555 21.64 22.83 -6.29
CA PHE A 555 20.87 22.58 -5.05
C PHE A 555 21.53 21.52 -4.18
N PHE A 556 21.99 20.43 -4.76
CA PHE A 556 22.68 19.36 -4.04
C PHE A 556 23.96 19.88 -3.39
N ASN A 557 24.76 20.69 -4.11
CA ASN A 557 25.97 21.31 -3.59
C ASN A 557 25.65 22.29 -2.46
N TYR A 558 24.64 23.14 -2.65
CA TYR A 558 24.22 24.11 -1.63
C TYR A 558 23.76 23.43 -0.33
N VAL A 559 22.90 22.41 -0.43
CA VAL A 559 22.40 21.67 0.73
C VAL A 559 23.51 20.86 1.41
N LYS A 560 24.47 20.35 0.63
CA LYS A 560 25.66 19.64 1.15
C LYS A 560 26.49 20.55 2.06
N GLU A 561 26.84 21.74 1.57
CA GLU A 561 27.62 22.70 2.35
C GLU A 561 26.82 23.24 3.56
N LEU A 562 25.53 23.49 3.38
CA LEU A 562 24.64 23.90 4.46
C LEU A 562 24.55 22.82 5.57
N SER A 563 24.41 21.55 5.19
CA SER A 563 24.39 20.43 6.14
C SER A 563 25.69 20.31 6.92
N TYR A 564 26.82 20.50 6.24
CA TYR A 564 28.13 20.48 6.88
C TYR A 564 28.33 21.68 7.81
N HIS A 565 27.83 22.87 7.45
CA HIS A 565 27.82 24.05 8.31
C HIS A 565 27.09 23.76 9.64
N TYR A 566 25.87 23.24 9.60
CA TYR A 566 25.12 22.84 10.79
C TYR A 566 25.88 21.79 11.63
N PHE A 567 26.51 20.83 10.93
CA PHE A 567 27.24 19.73 11.57
C PHE A 567 28.44 20.20 12.37
N ILE A 568 29.30 21.05 11.77
CA ILE A 568 30.53 21.55 12.40
C ILE A 568 30.23 22.49 13.54
N GLN A 569 29.22 23.34 13.40
CA GLN A 569 28.79 24.24 14.48
C GLN A 569 28.00 23.54 15.58
N ASN A 570 27.65 22.27 15.36
CA ASN A 570 26.82 21.45 16.27
C ASN A 570 25.52 22.14 16.65
N ILE A 571 24.83 22.74 15.69
CA ILE A 571 23.54 23.43 15.83
C ILE A 571 22.43 22.62 15.18
N GLN A 572 21.23 22.76 15.70
CA GLN A 572 20.03 22.14 15.12
C GLN A 572 19.16 23.13 14.37
N GLU A 573 19.22 24.41 14.76
CA GLU A 573 18.44 25.50 14.21
C GLU A 573 19.35 26.70 13.97
N GLU A 574 19.07 27.50 12.94
CA GLU A 574 19.85 28.68 12.60
C GLU A 574 18.93 29.85 12.21
N THR A 575 19.37 31.07 12.49
CA THR A 575 18.63 32.28 12.16
C THR A 575 18.73 32.63 10.67
N SER A 576 17.74 33.35 10.16
CA SER A 576 17.76 33.83 8.77
C SER A 576 18.97 34.69 8.45
N ASP A 577 19.43 35.53 9.42
CA ASP A 577 20.59 36.41 9.24
C ASP A 577 21.88 35.61 9.06
N ASN A 578 22.13 34.60 9.90
CA ASN A 578 23.31 33.75 9.79
C ASN A 578 23.27 32.89 8.52
N LEU A 579 22.09 32.46 8.08
CA LEU A 579 21.94 31.75 6.82
C LEU A 579 22.15 32.66 5.60
N TRP A 580 21.83 33.93 5.70
CA TRP A 580 22.16 34.90 4.67
C TRP A 580 23.69 35.10 4.55
N ASP A 581 24.41 35.15 5.69
CA ASP A 581 25.88 35.19 5.72
C ASP A 581 26.49 33.93 5.13
N PHE A 582 25.93 32.75 5.47
CA PHE A 582 26.30 31.48 4.84
C PHE A 582 26.10 31.53 3.31
N ASN A 583 24.94 31.99 2.83
CA ASN A 583 24.65 32.12 1.41
C ASN A 583 25.63 33.03 0.70
N SER A 584 25.99 34.16 1.34
CA SER A 584 26.95 35.13 0.80
C SER A 584 28.35 34.51 0.66
N THR A 585 28.78 33.75 1.66
CA THR A 585 30.04 33.01 1.65
C THR A 585 30.03 31.92 0.56
N PHE A 586 28.96 31.14 0.48
CA PHE A 586 28.79 30.14 -0.55
C PHE A 586 28.84 30.73 -1.96
N CYS A 587 28.12 31.81 -2.21
CA CYS A 587 28.14 32.52 -3.50
C CYS A 587 29.54 33.01 -3.88
N HIS A 588 30.32 33.50 -2.90
CA HIS A 588 31.69 33.94 -3.11
C HIS A 588 32.62 32.74 -3.47
N ASP A 589 32.54 31.67 -2.70
CA ASP A 589 33.44 30.52 -2.83
C ASP A 589 33.22 29.73 -4.12
N TYR A 590 31.96 29.59 -4.55
CA TYR A 590 31.59 28.85 -5.76
C TYR A 590 31.41 29.74 -7.01
N GLY A 591 31.54 31.06 -6.87
CA GLY A 591 31.40 32.00 -7.97
C GLY A 591 30.01 32.07 -8.58
N VAL A 592 28.97 31.73 -7.81
CA VAL A 592 27.56 31.68 -8.23
C VAL A 592 26.75 32.84 -7.65
N ARG A 593 25.59 33.13 -8.24
CA ARG A 593 24.66 34.13 -7.75
C ARG A 593 23.33 33.45 -7.38
N ILE A 594 23.03 33.37 -6.08
CA ILE A 594 21.84 32.74 -5.57
C ILE A 594 21.03 33.81 -4.83
N ASP A 595 19.75 33.92 -5.21
CA ASP A 595 18.76 34.68 -4.44
C ASP A 595 18.43 33.88 -3.18
N TYR A 596 18.82 34.41 -2.02
CA TYR A 596 18.65 33.75 -0.73
C TYR A 596 17.18 33.45 -0.40
N GLU A 597 16.30 34.45 -0.54
CA GLU A 597 14.88 34.29 -0.21
C GLU A 597 14.21 33.24 -1.08
N ASN A 598 14.46 33.28 -2.37
CA ASN A 598 13.95 32.27 -3.29
C ASN A 598 14.53 30.88 -2.99
N ARG A 599 15.85 30.80 -2.68
CA ARG A 599 16.49 29.50 -2.34
C ARG A 599 15.87 28.88 -1.10
N MET A 600 15.73 29.64 -0.02
CA MET A 600 15.13 29.16 1.24
C MET A 600 13.67 28.80 1.06
N SER A 601 12.90 29.58 0.32
CA SER A 601 11.50 29.27 -0.02
C SER A 601 11.38 27.95 -0.77
N LEU A 602 12.24 27.66 -1.75
CA LEU A 602 12.26 26.39 -2.48
C LEU A 602 12.69 25.23 -1.59
N LEU A 603 13.68 25.41 -0.71
CA LEU A 603 14.09 24.36 0.24
C LEU A 603 13.00 24.01 1.26
N VAL A 604 12.25 25.00 1.73
CA VAL A 604 11.07 24.79 2.59
C VAL A 604 9.97 24.10 1.81
N LYS A 605 9.67 24.54 0.59
CA LYS A 605 8.69 23.91 -0.28
C LYS A 605 9.08 22.47 -0.63
N ALA A 606 10.37 22.19 -0.82
CA ALA A 606 10.90 20.84 -1.04
C ALA A 606 10.96 19.99 0.24
N LYS A 607 10.57 20.53 1.41
CA LYS A 607 10.65 19.87 2.71
C LYS A 607 12.06 19.40 3.12
N ILE A 608 13.06 20.05 2.57
CA ILE A 608 14.46 19.88 3.00
C ILE A 608 14.67 20.67 4.28
N MET A 609 14.19 21.92 4.30
CA MET A 609 14.21 22.81 5.46
C MET A 609 12.80 23.05 5.99
N GLU A 610 12.70 23.40 7.25
CA GLU A 610 11.50 23.86 7.94
C GLU A 610 11.78 25.20 8.58
N GLN A 611 10.88 26.16 8.37
CA GLN A 611 10.92 27.46 9.02
C GLN A 611 10.07 27.42 10.30
N LYS A 612 10.66 27.77 11.42
CA LYS A 612 9.99 27.92 12.71
C LYS A 612 9.64 29.38 13.02
N ASP A 613 8.79 29.56 14.03
CA ASP A 613 8.49 30.89 14.56
C ASP A 613 9.77 31.62 15.02
N GLY A 614 9.82 32.93 14.76
CA GLY A 614 11.01 33.72 15.06
C GLY A 614 12.08 33.74 13.99
N GLY A 615 11.83 33.16 12.80
CA GLY A 615 12.74 33.20 11.65
C GLY A 615 13.90 32.19 11.73
N TYR A 616 13.76 31.15 12.52
CA TYR A 616 14.72 30.05 12.57
C TYR A 616 14.45 29.01 11.51
N TYR A 617 15.50 28.37 11.00
CA TYR A 617 15.44 27.29 10.03
C TYR A 617 16.13 26.04 10.58
N LYS A 618 15.54 24.85 10.35
CA LYS A 618 16.15 23.56 10.65
C LYS A 618 15.95 22.60 9.47
N PHE A 619 16.72 21.53 9.41
CA PHE A 619 16.43 20.42 8.50
C PHE A 619 15.14 19.71 8.90
N LYS A 620 14.22 19.53 7.96
CA LYS A 620 12.91 18.88 8.24
C LYS A 620 13.08 17.41 8.58
N TYR A 621 13.88 16.69 7.82
CA TYR A 621 14.07 15.26 8.00
C TYR A 621 15.53 14.89 8.28
N PRO A 622 15.79 14.07 9.32
CA PRO A 622 17.14 13.64 9.67
C PRO A 622 17.90 12.95 8.55
N TYR A 623 17.19 12.14 7.71
CA TYR A 623 17.86 11.42 6.62
C TYR A 623 18.48 12.36 5.57
N VAL A 624 17.83 13.47 5.26
CA VAL A 624 18.36 14.49 4.33
C VAL A 624 19.65 15.08 4.89
N TYR A 625 19.61 15.48 6.15
CA TYR A 625 20.74 16.03 6.86
C TYR A 625 21.95 15.10 6.88
N TYR A 626 21.74 13.84 7.30
CA TYR A 626 22.81 12.85 7.36
C TYR A 626 23.35 12.44 6.00
N PHE A 627 22.48 12.35 4.99
CA PHE A 627 22.86 12.07 3.61
C PHE A 627 23.85 13.11 3.08
N PHE A 628 23.56 14.39 3.25
CA PHE A 628 24.41 15.46 2.73
C PHE A 628 25.69 15.67 3.54
N ILE A 629 25.67 15.48 4.87
CA ILE A 629 26.90 15.45 5.66
C ILE A 629 27.81 14.33 5.14
N ALA A 630 27.28 13.15 4.95
CA ALA A 630 28.04 12.01 4.44
C ALA A 630 28.62 12.27 3.04
N LYS A 631 27.85 12.95 2.18
CA LYS A 631 28.31 13.36 0.85
C LYS A 631 29.49 14.32 0.93
N HIS A 632 29.43 15.31 1.82
CA HIS A 632 30.53 16.24 2.06
C HIS A 632 31.80 15.52 2.56
N LEU A 633 31.64 14.64 3.57
CA LEU A 633 32.77 13.87 4.10
C LEU A 633 33.37 12.91 3.08
N ALA A 634 32.57 12.38 2.15
CA ALA A 634 33.04 11.51 1.09
C ALA A 634 33.91 12.25 0.07
N GLU A 635 33.55 13.49 -0.28
CA GLU A 635 34.33 14.31 -1.19
C GLU A 635 35.66 14.78 -0.59
N SER A 636 35.69 14.98 0.74
CA SER A 636 36.87 15.43 1.48
C SER A 636 37.60 14.31 2.29
N ILE A 637 37.39 13.05 1.93
CA ILE A 637 37.78 11.87 2.73
C ILE A 637 39.31 11.78 3.01
N ARG A 638 40.15 12.45 2.23
CA ARG A 638 41.60 12.46 2.37
C ARG A 638 42.14 13.58 3.28
N ASP A 639 41.27 14.50 3.67
CA ASP A 639 41.67 15.62 4.53
C ASP A 639 41.82 15.13 5.99
N GLU A 640 42.87 15.52 6.67
CA GLU A 640 43.17 15.12 8.04
C GLU A 640 41.99 15.38 8.98
N LYS A 641 41.33 16.56 8.86
CA LYS A 641 40.16 16.91 9.69
C LYS A 641 38.99 15.97 9.44
N THR A 642 38.77 15.61 8.18
CA THR A 642 37.69 14.66 7.82
C THR A 642 37.98 13.27 8.37
N VAL A 643 39.24 12.83 8.33
CA VAL A 643 39.66 11.54 8.92
C VAL A 643 39.44 11.54 10.45
N GLU A 644 39.72 12.65 11.13
CA GLU A 644 39.42 12.79 12.57
C GLU A 644 37.94 12.72 12.86
N ILE A 645 37.11 13.40 12.08
CA ILE A 645 35.65 13.36 12.19
C ILE A 645 35.15 11.91 12.01
N ILE A 646 35.61 11.21 10.97
CA ILE A 646 35.24 9.80 10.72
C ILE A 646 35.64 8.91 11.89
N ASN A 647 36.83 9.09 12.45
CA ASN A 647 37.26 8.34 13.64
C ASN A 647 36.34 8.61 14.84
N GLY A 648 35.92 9.86 15.04
CA GLY A 648 34.97 10.27 16.06
C GLY A 648 33.59 9.60 15.85
N LEU A 649 33.11 9.56 14.61
CA LEU A 649 31.85 8.88 14.27
C LEU A 649 31.93 7.37 14.54
N VAL A 650 33.04 6.72 14.18
CA VAL A 650 33.23 5.28 14.44
C VAL A 650 33.29 4.99 15.94
N SER A 651 33.99 5.82 16.74
CA SER A 651 34.06 5.65 18.20
C SER A 651 32.70 5.83 18.88
N THR A 652 31.81 6.62 18.29
CA THR A 652 30.45 6.88 18.76
C THR A 652 29.37 6.16 17.94
N LEU A 653 29.69 5.04 17.34
CA LEU A 653 28.80 4.25 16.47
C LEU A 653 27.50 3.83 17.16
N GLY A 654 27.50 3.75 18.50
CA GLY A 654 26.30 3.54 19.32
C GLY A 654 25.25 4.63 19.16
N LYS A 655 25.63 5.86 18.78
CA LYS A 655 24.71 6.96 18.58
C LYS A 655 24.05 6.88 17.20
N ARG A 656 22.76 7.20 17.15
CA ARG A 656 21.96 7.19 15.92
C ARG A 656 22.57 8.07 14.82
N ARG A 657 22.97 9.29 15.16
CA ARG A 657 23.61 10.25 14.25
C ARG A 657 24.86 9.66 13.59
N SER A 658 25.77 9.13 14.39
CA SER A 658 27.03 8.56 13.91
C SER A 658 26.83 7.36 12.98
N MET A 659 25.94 6.44 13.38
CA MET A 659 25.57 5.28 12.58
C MET A 659 25.01 5.72 11.21
N SER A 660 24.09 6.70 11.20
CA SER A 660 23.44 7.15 9.96
C SER A 660 24.41 7.82 9.00
N ILE A 661 25.27 8.72 9.52
CA ILE A 661 26.28 9.39 8.70
C ILE A 661 27.26 8.37 8.11
N LEU A 662 27.74 7.41 8.92
CA LEU A 662 28.65 6.37 8.45
C LEU A 662 28.01 5.47 7.40
N MET A 663 26.72 5.13 7.54
CA MET A 663 25.98 4.36 6.55
C MET A 663 25.91 5.09 5.21
N PHE A 664 25.55 6.37 5.21
CA PHE A 664 25.54 7.16 3.99
C PHE A 664 26.94 7.43 3.44
N LEU A 665 27.92 7.63 4.32
CA LEU A 665 29.32 7.83 3.92
C LEU A 665 29.84 6.64 3.13
N THR A 666 29.53 5.42 3.55
CA THR A 666 29.91 4.21 2.82
C THR A 666 29.17 4.08 1.49
N HIS A 667 27.99 4.70 1.36
CA HIS A 667 27.30 4.79 0.08
C HIS A 667 28.00 5.77 -0.88
N HIS A 668 28.40 6.94 -0.41
CA HIS A 668 29.06 7.96 -1.22
C HIS A 668 30.54 7.67 -1.50
N SER A 669 31.23 7.03 -0.57
CA SER A 669 32.64 6.68 -0.68
C SER A 669 32.86 5.18 -0.56
N ARG A 670 33.61 4.60 -1.51
CA ARG A 670 34.04 3.19 -1.51
C ARG A 670 35.39 3.00 -0.81
N ASP A 671 35.72 3.87 0.14
CA ASP A 671 37.01 3.82 0.81
C ASP A 671 37.09 2.64 1.79
N GLU A 672 38.08 1.75 1.57
CA GLU A 672 38.29 0.54 2.36
C GLU A 672 38.65 0.86 3.82
N SER A 673 39.27 2.02 4.08
CA SER A 673 39.70 2.40 5.42
C SER A 673 38.54 2.58 6.41
N ILE A 674 37.36 3.02 5.91
CA ILE A 674 36.13 3.15 6.72
C ILE A 674 35.67 1.76 7.14
N LEU A 675 35.65 0.82 6.18
CA LEU A 675 35.23 -0.56 6.46
C LEU A 675 36.13 -1.21 7.51
N GLU A 676 37.45 -1.02 7.40
CA GLU A 676 38.41 -1.56 8.35
C GLU A 676 38.22 -1.00 9.77
N LYS A 677 37.96 0.29 9.88
CA LYS A 677 37.71 0.94 11.18
C LYS A 677 36.44 0.41 11.86
N VAL A 678 35.37 0.19 11.10
CA VAL A 678 34.12 -0.39 11.64
C VAL A 678 34.34 -1.82 12.10
N VAL A 679 35.05 -2.64 11.31
CA VAL A 679 35.43 -4.02 11.68
C VAL A 679 36.29 -4.04 12.95
N GLU A 680 37.30 -3.16 13.02
CA GLU A 680 38.17 -3.07 14.18
C GLU A 680 37.38 -2.69 15.46
N GLN A 681 36.45 -1.76 15.35
CA GLN A 681 35.58 -1.40 16.46
C GLN A 681 34.69 -2.57 16.90
N ALA A 682 34.09 -3.28 15.97
CA ALA A 682 33.24 -4.45 16.25
C ALA A 682 34.04 -5.59 16.89
N SER A 683 35.30 -5.80 16.48
CA SER A 683 36.17 -6.85 17.06
C SER A 683 36.52 -6.64 18.52
N LYS A 684 36.43 -5.41 19.02
CA LYS A 684 36.69 -5.10 20.46
C LYS A 684 35.49 -5.45 21.33
N LEU A 685 34.28 -5.53 20.77
CA LEU A 685 33.05 -5.77 21.52
C LEU A 685 33.03 -7.20 22.08
N PHE A 686 32.80 -7.31 23.40
CA PHE A 686 32.85 -8.56 24.13
C PHE A 686 34.11 -9.38 23.79
N GLY A 687 35.22 -8.69 23.54
CA GLY A 687 36.49 -9.30 23.07
C GLY A 687 37.13 -10.32 24.01
N LYS A 688 36.68 -10.38 25.26
CA LYS A 688 37.12 -11.40 26.25
C LYS A 688 36.39 -12.73 26.06
N ASN A 689 35.25 -12.73 25.41
CA ASN A 689 34.42 -13.89 25.16
C ASN A 689 34.72 -14.54 23.79
N LYS A 690 34.44 -15.81 23.67
CA LYS A 690 34.48 -16.53 22.38
C LYS A 690 33.08 -16.54 21.77
N PRO A 691 32.95 -16.63 20.45
CA PRO A 691 31.62 -16.81 19.82
C PRO A 691 30.88 -18.02 20.42
N ALA A 692 29.63 -17.83 20.81
CA ALA A 692 28.77 -18.86 21.38
C ALA A 692 28.61 -20.04 20.43
N LYS A 693 28.78 -21.26 20.94
CA LYS A 693 28.66 -22.50 20.14
C LYS A 693 27.29 -23.17 20.26
N LEU A 694 26.55 -22.89 21.34
CA LEU A 694 25.27 -23.52 21.68
C LEU A 694 25.43 -25.05 21.87
N GLU A 695 26.47 -25.44 22.55
CA GLU A 695 26.86 -26.81 22.89
C GLU A 695 27.12 -26.93 24.39
N MET A 696 28.37 -27.03 24.81
CA MET A 696 28.78 -27.19 26.22
C MET A 696 28.46 -25.96 27.07
N ASN A 697 28.48 -24.77 26.50
CA ASN A 697 28.17 -23.52 27.18
C ASN A 697 26.71 -23.39 27.68
N ILE A 698 25.81 -24.21 27.14
CA ILE A 698 24.38 -24.27 27.54
C ILE A 698 24.00 -25.57 28.24
N LYS A 699 24.98 -26.42 28.58
CA LYS A 699 24.71 -27.70 29.25
C LYS A 699 23.91 -27.53 30.54
N PHE A 700 24.20 -26.47 31.32
CA PHE A 700 23.50 -26.17 32.56
C PHE A 700 21.98 -25.97 32.38
N ILE A 701 21.55 -25.41 31.23
CA ILE A 701 20.13 -25.24 30.91
C ILE A 701 19.50 -26.54 30.41
N ASN A 702 20.24 -27.30 29.59
CA ASN A 702 19.78 -28.60 29.11
C ASN A 702 19.54 -29.59 30.27
N ASP A 703 20.30 -29.47 31.34
CA ASP A 703 20.21 -30.34 32.53
C ASP A 703 19.07 -29.91 33.50
N ILE A 704 18.48 -28.71 33.31
CA ILE A 704 17.43 -28.17 34.20
C ILE A 704 16.04 -28.66 33.82
N VAL A 705 15.78 -28.96 32.56
CA VAL A 705 14.43 -29.25 32.04
C VAL A 705 14.27 -30.73 31.74
N ASP A 706 13.39 -31.40 32.49
CA ASP A 706 13.11 -32.84 32.33
C ASP A 706 12.17 -33.16 31.16
N SER A 707 11.30 -32.22 30.77
CA SER A 707 10.33 -32.38 29.67
C SER A 707 10.06 -31.06 28.95
N LEU A 708 10.04 -31.10 27.63
CA LEU A 708 9.72 -29.94 26.80
C LEU A 708 8.31 -30.08 26.19
N PRO A 709 7.55 -28.97 26.07
CA PRO A 709 6.30 -28.99 25.35
C PRO A 709 6.53 -29.25 23.84
N ASN A 710 5.67 -30.06 23.24
CA ASN A 710 5.73 -30.32 21.82
C ASN A 710 5.37 -29.07 21.01
N ILE A 711 6.23 -28.70 20.08
CA ILE A 711 5.97 -27.61 19.12
C ILE A 711 5.07 -28.15 18.01
N ASN A 712 3.93 -27.49 17.79
CA ASN A 712 2.91 -27.88 16.83
C ASN A 712 2.75 -26.82 15.72
N PHE A 713 2.70 -27.24 14.47
CA PHE A 713 2.27 -26.41 13.36
C PHE A 713 0.73 -26.46 13.25
N GLN A 714 0.12 -25.28 13.15
CA GLN A 714 -1.32 -25.14 12.93
C GLN A 714 -1.54 -24.46 11.57
N LYS A 715 -2.39 -25.07 10.72
CA LYS A 715 -2.78 -24.44 9.46
C LYS A 715 -3.72 -23.28 9.76
N GLN A 716 -3.27 -22.05 9.51
CA GLN A 716 -4.05 -20.81 9.68
C GLN A 716 -4.01 -20.02 8.38
N ASP A 717 -4.96 -19.09 8.21
CA ASP A 717 -4.86 -18.10 7.14
C ASP A 717 -3.61 -17.24 7.34
N ARG A 718 -2.71 -17.28 6.36
CA ARG A 718 -1.38 -16.68 6.50
C ARG A 718 -1.40 -15.16 6.47
N LEU A 719 -2.31 -14.59 5.70
CA LEU A 719 -2.47 -13.15 5.66
C LEU A 719 -2.90 -12.62 7.04
N GLN A 720 -3.84 -13.34 7.67
CA GLN A 720 -4.32 -13.00 9.00
C GLN A 720 -3.24 -13.18 10.07
N LEU A 721 -2.49 -14.28 10.00
CA LEU A 721 -1.37 -14.53 10.91
C LEU A 721 -0.25 -13.50 10.73
N ARG A 722 0.07 -13.14 9.47
CA ARG A 722 1.06 -12.11 9.19
C ARG A 722 0.65 -10.77 9.80
N ARG A 723 -0.61 -10.38 9.62
CA ARG A 723 -1.14 -9.15 10.25
C ARG A 723 -1.02 -9.18 11.78
N GLN A 724 -1.26 -10.32 12.41
CA GLN A 724 -1.09 -10.46 13.88
C GLN A 724 0.36 -10.32 14.32
N ILE A 725 1.31 -10.90 13.57
CA ILE A 725 2.74 -10.77 13.85
C ILE A 725 3.19 -9.32 13.74
N GLU A 726 2.78 -8.63 12.67
CA GLU A 726 3.17 -7.23 12.45
C GLU A 726 2.46 -6.29 13.47
N ASP A 727 1.23 -6.58 13.87
CA ASP A 727 0.51 -5.87 14.95
C ASP A 727 1.24 -6.00 16.30
N SER A 728 1.77 -7.19 16.58
CA SER A 728 2.58 -7.41 17.78
C SER A 728 3.88 -6.58 17.77
N LYS A 729 4.52 -6.44 16.60
CA LYS A 729 5.71 -5.58 16.46
C LYS A 729 5.40 -4.11 16.73
N ASP A 730 4.24 -3.65 16.26
CA ASP A 730 3.76 -2.28 16.53
C ASP A 730 3.56 -2.00 18.03
N GLY A 731 3.23 -3.02 18.80
CA GLY A 731 3.12 -2.94 20.26
C GLY A 731 4.46 -2.71 20.97
N PHE A 732 5.56 -3.19 20.40
CA PHE A 732 6.91 -3.06 21.00
C PHE A 732 7.61 -1.74 20.64
N GLU A 733 7.24 -1.05 19.55
CA GLU A 733 7.87 0.19 19.09
C GLU A 733 7.34 1.48 19.75
N THR A 734 6.33 1.41 20.61
CA THR A 734 5.61 2.58 21.16
C THR A 734 6.39 3.43 22.17
N GLY A 735 7.70 3.32 22.28
CA GLY A 735 8.52 3.91 23.36
C GLY A 735 9.44 5.07 23.01
N GLY A 736 9.49 5.60 21.79
CA GLY A 736 10.46 6.65 21.46
C GLY A 736 9.90 7.73 20.55
N ASP A 737 9.97 9.00 20.97
CA ASP A 737 9.78 10.17 20.12
C ASP A 737 10.83 10.15 19.00
N ILE A 738 10.33 10.03 17.75
CA ILE A 738 11.14 9.68 16.58
C ILE A 738 11.70 10.92 15.88
N ASP A 739 11.20 12.09 16.21
CA ASP A 739 11.51 13.36 15.54
C ASP A 739 12.58 14.22 16.22
N SER A 740 13.09 13.80 17.37
CA SER A 740 14.19 14.53 17.99
C SER A 740 15.51 14.19 17.30
N PHE A 741 16.24 15.23 16.87
CA PHE A 741 17.67 15.17 16.55
C PHE A 741 18.48 14.81 17.80
N GLU A 742 17.82 14.58 18.93
CA GLU A 742 18.44 14.25 20.20
C GLU A 742 19.06 12.87 20.16
N ASP A 743 20.35 12.91 20.37
CA ASP A 743 21.26 11.77 20.33
C ASP A 743 21.20 11.00 21.61
N ASP A 744 20.23 10.67 22.28
CA ASP A 744 20.35 9.66 23.34
C ASP A 744 18.98 9.13 23.80
N VAL A 745 18.85 7.85 23.64
CA VAL A 745 17.94 7.04 24.42
C VAL A 745 18.35 7.15 25.89
N HIS A 746 17.79 8.10 26.60
CA HIS A 746 17.55 7.90 28.02
C HIS A 746 16.48 6.82 28.11
N VAL A 747 16.93 5.57 28.13
CA VAL A 747 16.09 4.47 28.59
C VAL A 747 15.84 4.73 30.07
N GLU A 748 14.85 5.56 30.38
CA GLU A 748 14.22 5.54 31.70
C GLU A 748 13.34 4.29 31.80
N ASN A 749 13.95 3.12 31.70
CA ASN A 749 13.36 1.93 32.26
C ASN A 749 13.50 2.01 33.77
N LYS A 750 12.43 2.30 34.47
CA LYS A 750 12.36 2.42 35.94
C LYS A 750 12.75 1.15 36.66
N ASP A 751 12.98 0.03 35.98
CA ASP A 751 13.24 -1.30 36.56
C ASP A 751 14.65 -1.85 36.32
N VAL A 752 15.57 -1.08 35.72
CA VAL A 752 16.98 -1.51 35.58
C VAL A 752 17.80 -0.98 36.76
N PRO A 753 18.57 -1.83 37.45
CA PRO A 753 19.46 -1.37 38.52
C PRO A 753 20.45 -0.32 37.97
N LYS A 754 20.39 0.90 38.49
CA LYS A 754 21.29 2.01 38.12
C LYS A 754 22.71 1.78 38.70
N THR A 755 23.37 0.66 38.41
CA THR A 755 24.80 0.47 38.64
C THR A 755 25.54 0.93 37.38
N GLU A 756 26.69 1.60 37.55
CA GLU A 756 27.55 2.05 36.43
C GLU A 756 27.86 0.88 35.48
N GLU A 757 28.13 -0.32 36.03
CA GLU A 757 28.40 -1.54 35.26
C GLU A 757 27.21 -1.99 34.38
N GLY A 758 25.98 -1.87 34.87
CA GLY A 758 24.78 -2.25 34.09
C GLY A 758 24.51 -1.30 32.91
N ILE A 759 24.81 -0.01 33.08
CA ILE A 759 24.68 0.99 32.01
C ILE A 759 25.70 0.75 30.89
N ASP A 760 26.95 0.41 31.27
CA ASP A 760 28.00 0.16 30.28
C ASP A 760 27.76 -1.13 29.49
N LEU A 761 27.21 -2.15 30.11
CA LEU A 761 26.82 -3.40 29.44
C LEU A 761 25.73 -3.18 28.40
N LEU A 762 24.67 -2.38 28.70
CA LEU A 762 23.61 -2.04 27.76
C LEU A 762 24.17 -1.23 26.60
N LYS A 763 25.11 -0.33 26.82
CA LYS A 763 25.78 0.43 25.77
C LYS A 763 26.58 -0.48 24.85
N GLU A 764 27.35 -1.43 25.42
CA GLU A 764 28.15 -2.37 24.62
C GLU A 764 27.27 -3.31 23.79
N MET A 765 26.13 -3.79 24.34
CA MET A 765 25.15 -4.58 23.62
C MET A 765 24.50 -3.79 22.46
N ASN A 766 24.08 -2.56 22.72
CA ASN A 766 23.53 -1.68 21.67
C ASN A 766 24.55 -1.44 20.55
N LEU A 767 25.81 -1.20 20.90
CA LEU A 767 26.90 -1.00 19.96
C LEU A 767 27.15 -2.26 19.13
N THR A 768 27.04 -3.46 19.74
CA THR A 768 27.13 -4.74 19.02
C THR A 768 26.08 -4.87 17.95
N PHE A 769 24.81 -4.62 18.26
CA PHE A 769 23.73 -4.72 17.27
C PHE A 769 23.83 -3.64 16.18
N LYS A 770 24.24 -2.42 16.51
CA LYS A 770 24.47 -1.37 15.51
C LYS A 770 25.66 -1.68 14.60
N SER A 771 26.73 -2.24 15.15
CA SER A 771 27.86 -2.74 14.35
C SER A 771 27.44 -3.85 13.40
N LEU A 772 26.65 -4.82 13.88
CA LEU A 772 26.05 -5.87 13.04
C LEU A 772 25.22 -5.28 11.88
N GLU A 773 24.37 -4.31 12.16
CA GLU A 773 23.54 -3.67 11.13
C GLU A 773 24.38 -3.00 10.05
N ILE A 774 25.42 -2.24 10.42
CA ILE A 774 26.33 -1.60 9.48
C ILE A 774 27.13 -2.63 8.67
N LEU A 775 27.77 -3.60 9.34
CA LEU A 775 28.54 -4.63 8.66
C LEU A 775 27.71 -5.45 7.68
N GLY A 776 26.47 -5.79 8.07
CA GLY A 776 25.51 -6.48 7.22
C GLY A 776 25.11 -5.64 6.00
N GLN A 777 24.81 -4.37 6.19
CA GLN A 777 24.47 -3.46 5.08
C GLN A 777 25.65 -3.26 4.13
N LEU A 778 26.83 -3.04 4.65
CA LEU A 778 28.06 -2.90 3.85
C LEU A 778 28.31 -4.14 2.99
N SER A 779 28.22 -5.33 3.61
CA SER A 779 28.40 -6.59 2.90
C SER A 779 27.41 -6.77 1.77
N ARG A 780 26.13 -6.43 2.00
CA ARG A 780 25.07 -6.52 1.00
C ARG A 780 25.20 -5.46 -0.11
N ASN A 781 25.48 -4.20 0.27
CA ASN A 781 25.54 -3.11 -0.71
C ASN A 781 26.75 -3.21 -1.64
N TYR A 782 27.85 -3.78 -1.14
CA TYR A 782 29.11 -3.86 -1.91
C TYR A 782 29.48 -5.29 -2.33
N TYR A 783 28.54 -6.24 -2.27
CA TYR A 783 28.83 -7.64 -2.60
C TYR A 783 29.56 -7.82 -3.94
N GLY A 784 29.23 -7.00 -4.96
CA GLY A 784 29.85 -7.07 -6.29
C GLY A 784 31.22 -6.41 -6.40
N SER A 785 31.59 -5.53 -5.46
CA SER A 785 32.86 -4.77 -5.48
C SER A 785 33.87 -5.22 -4.42
N LEU A 786 33.42 -5.89 -3.35
CA LEU A 786 34.31 -6.44 -2.32
C LEU A 786 34.94 -7.75 -2.79
N LYS A 787 36.25 -7.89 -2.54
CA LYS A 787 36.97 -9.15 -2.75
C LYS A 787 36.57 -10.18 -1.69
N VAL A 788 36.71 -11.46 -1.99
CA VAL A 788 36.34 -12.56 -1.07
C VAL A 788 36.97 -12.41 0.34
N PRO A 789 38.25 -12.07 0.50
CA PRO A 789 38.82 -11.86 1.86
C PRO A 789 38.14 -10.73 2.63
N GLN A 790 37.75 -9.64 1.95
CA GLN A 790 37.06 -8.52 2.59
C GLN A 790 35.63 -8.92 3.00
N LYS A 791 34.91 -9.65 2.13
CA LYS A 791 33.59 -10.20 2.48
C LYS A 791 33.68 -11.11 3.71
N LYS A 792 34.63 -12.01 3.73
CA LYS A 792 34.84 -12.92 4.88
C LYS A 792 35.15 -12.16 6.17
N ARG A 793 35.93 -11.09 6.10
CA ARG A 793 36.27 -10.28 7.27
C ARG A 793 35.05 -9.51 7.81
N LEU A 794 34.29 -8.87 6.91
CA LEU A 794 33.05 -8.13 7.27
C LEU A 794 31.98 -9.06 7.83
N LEU A 795 31.67 -10.14 7.10
CA LEU A 795 30.65 -11.11 7.51
C LEU A 795 31.09 -11.92 8.73
N GLY A 796 32.38 -12.26 8.81
CA GLY A 796 32.91 -12.96 9.98
C GLY A 796 32.69 -12.15 11.25
N GLU A 797 33.04 -10.85 11.26
CA GLU A 797 32.84 -10.01 12.43
C GLU A 797 31.37 -9.72 12.69
N ALA A 798 30.53 -9.63 11.65
CA ALA A 798 29.08 -9.51 11.78
C ALA A 798 28.41 -10.74 12.43
N ILE A 799 29.05 -11.92 12.31
CA ILE A 799 28.63 -13.15 12.98
C ILE A 799 29.23 -13.23 14.39
N ASP A 800 30.54 -12.97 14.52
CA ASP A 800 31.30 -13.24 15.75
C ASP A 800 30.97 -12.26 16.87
N ALA A 801 30.83 -10.96 16.60
CA ALA A 801 30.56 -9.97 17.63
C ALA A 801 29.26 -10.23 18.41
N PRO A 802 28.10 -10.47 17.72
CA PRO A 802 26.88 -10.85 18.44
C PRO A 802 26.97 -12.22 19.13
N LEU A 803 27.68 -13.18 18.56
CA LEU A 803 27.87 -14.48 19.23
C LEU A 803 28.77 -14.38 20.48
N ARG A 804 29.76 -13.48 20.50
CA ARG A 804 30.54 -13.18 21.74
C ARG A 804 29.64 -12.56 22.80
N SER A 805 28.76 -11.64 22.41
CA SER A 805 27.78 -11.06 23.34
C SER A 805 26.81 -12.13 23.86
N LEU A 806 26.36 -13.06 23.04
CA LEU A 806 25.51 -14.17 23.46
C LEU A 806 26.22 -15.08 24.46
N ASP A 807 27.51 -15.42 24.24
CA ASP A 807 28.31 -16.22 25.16
C ASP A 807 28.46 -15.53 26.52
N PHE A 808 28.66 -14.21 26.53
CA PHE A 808 28.71 -13.43 27.78
C PHE A 808 27.41 -13.59 28.59
N PHE A 809 26.24 -13.40 27.93
CA PHE A 809 24.95 -13.55 28.59
C PHE A 809 24.68 -14.97 29.07
N MET A 810 25.10 -15.97 28.31
CA MET A 810 24.99 -17.38 28.74
C MET A 810 25.86 -17.66 29.96
N GLY A 811 27.07 -17.10 29.98
CA GLY A 811 27.97 -17.18 31.15
C GLY A 811 27.35 -16.53 32.38
N TYR A 812 26.80 -15.32 32.24
CA TYR A 812 26.15 -14.60 33.34
C TYR A 812 24.95 -15.38 33.91
N ILE A 813 24.06 -15.88 33.03
CA ILE A 813 22.88 -16.70 33.46
C ILE A 813 23.36 -17.98 34.16
N LYS A 814 24.42 -18.60 33.68
CA LYS A 814 24.98 -19.80 34.28
C LYS A 814 25.54 -19.54 35.69
N ASP A 815 26.30 -18.47 35.83
CA ASP A 815 26.94 -18.15 37.11
C ASP A 815 25.94 -17.70 38.17
N GLU A 816 24.84 -17.06 37.76
CA GLU A 816 23.79 -16.52 38.62
C GLU A 816 22.47 -17.33 38.55
N THR A 817 22.53 -18.61 38.13
CA THR A 817 21.31 -19.42 37.85
C THR A 817 20.35 -19.46 39.06
N GLU A 818 20.84 -19.63 40.29
CA GLU A 818 19.98 -19.69 41.49
C GLU A 818 19.32 -18.34 41.78
N VAL A 819 20.03 -17.23 41.63
CA VAL A 819 19.50 -15.86 41.83
C VAL A 819 18.44 -15.53 40.80
N VAL A 820 18.67 -15.92 39.54
CA VAL A 820 17.73 -15.72 38.46
C VAL A 820 16.46 -16.56 38.66
N LEU A 821 16.60 -17.83 39.07
CA LEU A 821 15.46 -18.69 39.38
C LEU A 821 14.62 -18.14 40.54
N ASP A 822 15.26 -17.71 41.64
CA ASP A 822 14.57 -17.11 42.78
C ASP A 822 13.81 -15.81 42.39
N ALA A 823 14.39 -15.01 41.49
CA ALA A 823 13.72 -13.79 41.01
C ALA A 823 12.50 -14.13 40.14
N ILE A 824 12.59 -15.15 39.27
CA ILE A 824 11.48 -15.64 38.45
C ILE A 824 10.39 -16.24 39.34
N GLU A 825 10.72 -17.08 40.32
CA GLU A 825 9.77 -17.66 41.27
C GLU A 825 8.97 -16.59 42.01
N ARG A 826 9.63 -15.53 42.51
CA ARG A 826 8.99 -14.39 43.16
C ARG A 826 8.01 -13.70 42.23
N LYS A 827 8.40 -13.43 40.99
CA LYS A 827 7.58 -12.74 40.03
C LYS A 827 6.34 -13.56 39.57
N ILE A 828 6.50 -14.89 39.43
CA ILE A 828 5.39 -15.82 39.17
C ILE A 828 4.42 -15.85 40.34
N SER A 829 4.95 -15.90 41.56
CA SER A 829 4.13 -15.91 42.78
C SER A 829 3.33 -14.61 42.95
N GLU A 830 3.92 -13.45 42.69
CA GLU A 830 3.24 -12.15 42.71
C GLU A 830 2.09 -12.04 41.69
N GLN A 831 2.23 -12.66 40.52
CA GLN A 831 1.23 -12.61 39.46
C GLN A 831 0.08 -13.61 39.62
N ASN A 832 0.35 -14.81 40.20
CA ASN A 832 -0.61 -15.92 40.24
C ASN A 832 -1.28 -16.16 41.61
N GLY A 833 -0.95 -15.36 42.62
CA GLY A 833 -1.48 -15.52 43.99
C GLY A 833 -1.08 -16.85 44.70
N GLU A 834 -1.65 -17.11 45.87
CA GLU A 834 -1.28 -18.23 46.77
C GLU A 834 -1.70 -19.65 46.27
N ASN A 835 -2.05 -19.85 45.02
CA ASN A 835 -2.66 -21.10 44.50
C ASN A 835 -1.64 -22.13 43.96
N LEU A 836 -0.33 -21.84 43.96
CA LEU A 836 0.70 -22.74 43.43
C LEU A 836 1.54 -23.34 44.57
N THR A 837 1.84 -24.64 44.49
CA THR A 837 2.78 -25.29 45.40
C THR A 837 4.22 -24.87 45.08
N GLN A 838 5.13 -24.90 46.07
CA GLN A 838 6.55 -24.58 45.86
C GLN A 838 7.20 -25.40 44.74
N LEU A 839 6.78 -26.67 44.59
CA LEU A 839 7.29 -27.56 43.56
C LEU A 839 6.85 -27.06 42.17
N GLN A 840 5.57 -26.68 42.03
CA GLN A 840 5.05 -26.13 40.77
C GLN A 840 5.69 -24.78 40.39
N LEU A 841 5.94 -23.92 41.40
CA LEU A 841 6.65 -22.66 41.19
C LEU A 841 8.07 -22.91 40.65
N LYS A 842 8.82 -23.84 41.27
CA LYS A 842 10.17 -24.21 40.79
C LYS A 842 10.18 -24.78 39.37
N GLU A 843 9.25 -25.66 39.03
CA GLU A 843 9.17 -26.22 37.68
C GLU A 843 8.76 -25.13 36.65
N MET A 844 7.86 -24.25 37.02
CA MET A 844 7.50 -23.12 36.16
C MET A 844 8.68 -22.16 35.97
N ALA A 845 9.45 -21.86 37.01
CA ALA A 845 10.61 -21.00 36.92
C ALA A 845 11.71 -21.61 36.03
N LYS A 846 11.99 -22.91 36.16
CA LYS A 846 12.91 -23.64 35.28
C LYS A 846 12.48 -23.57 33.82
N HIS A 847 11.20 -23.83 33.54
CA HIS A 847 10.65 -23.71 32.18
C HIS A 847 10.76 -22.29 31.63
N PHE A 848 10.50 -21.29 32.47
CA PHE A 848 10.63 -19.88 32.06
C PHE A 848 12.09 -19.54 31.75
N LEU A 849 13.03 -19.96 32.58
CA LEU A 849 14.45 -19.76 32.33
C LEU A 849 14.93 -20.44 31.05
N PHE A 850 14.45 -21.64 30.77
CA PHE A 850 14.71 -22.34 29.50
C PHE A 850 14.17 -21.51 28.30
N GLN A 851 12.95 -21.07 28.38
CA GLN A 851 12.34 -20.24 27.32
C GLN A 851 13.06 -18.91 27.16
N LEU A 852 13.55 -18.29 28.21
CA LEU A 852 14.36 -17.07 28.16
C LEU A 852 15.66 -17.30 27.39
N VAL A 853 16.35 -18.39 27.65
CA VAL A 853 17.63 -18.74 26.95
C VAL A 853 17.37 -19.05 25.48
N VAL A 854 16.32 -19.82 25.17
CA VAL A 854 15.91 -20.10 23.79
C VAL A 854 15.52 -18.81 23.07
N GLY A 855 14.69 -17.97 23.68
CA GLY A 855 14.25 -16.70 23.12
C GLY A 855 15.39 -15.73 22.87
N LEU A 856 16.34 -15.63 23.80
CA LEU A 856 17.55 -14.82 23.66
C LEU A 856 18.39 -15.33 22.49
N SER A 857 18.70 -16.62 22.46
CA SER A 857 19.46 -17.24 21.36
C SER A 857 18.77 -17.08 20.01
N TYR A 858 17.45 -17.26 19.96
CA TYR A 858 16.64 -17.04 18.77
C TYR A 858 16.75 -15.60 18.27
N THR A 859 16.64 -14.62 19.18
CA THR A 859 16.74 -13.19 18.84
C THR A 859 18.10 -12.85 18.24
N PHE A 860 19.20 -13.34 18.83
CA PHE A 860 20.55 -13.10 18.30
C PHE A 860 20.72 -13.73 16.92
N LEU A 861 20.39 -15.01 16.77
CA LEU A 861 20.57 -15.72 15.49
C LEU A 861 19.70 -15.14 14.37
N THR A 862 18.45 -14.80 14.66
CA THR A 862 17.56 -14.18 13.67
C THR A 862 17.96 -12.76 13.33
N LYS A 863 18.50 -11.99 14.29
CA LYS A 863 19.03 -10.65 14.03
C LYS A 863 20.29 -10.72 13.16
N ILE A 864 21.19 -11.69 13.41
CA ILE A 864 22.34 -11.93 12.53
C ILE A 864 21.85 -12.29 11.12
N SER A 865 20.99 -13.32 10.98
CA SER A 865 20.50 -13.79 9.68
C SER A 865 19.81 -12.69 8.88
N SER A 866 18.97 -11.88 9.52
CA SER A 866 18.27 -10.76 8.87
C SER A 866 19.23 -9.63 8.47
N SER A 867 20.31 -9.43 9.19
CA SER A 867 21.30 -8.39 8.89
C SER A 867 22.25 -8.76 7.75
N ILE A 868 22.71 -10.02 7.68
CA ILE A 868 23.68 -10.47 6.65
C ILE A 868 23.04 -11.21 5.47
N GLY A 869 21.83 -11.75 5.63
CA GLY A 869 21.16 -12.61 4.63
C GLY A 869 21.07 -11.94 3.26
N SER A 870 21.61 -12.61 2.23
CA SER A 870 21.58 -12.20 0.84
C SER A 870 21.91 -13.40 -0.04
N ASN A 871 21.14 -13.62 -1.13
CA ASN A 871 21.40 -14.71 -2.09
C ASN A 871 22.84 -14.63 -2.65
N ASN A 872 23.34 -13.41 -2.90
CA ASN A 872 24.65 -13.17 -3.47
C ASN A 872 25.80 -13.41 -2.49
N LEU A 873 25.54 -13.40 -1.18
CA LEU A 873 26.51 -13.64 -0.12
C LEU A 873 26.41 -15.03 0.48
N GLN A 874 25.34 -15.79 0.18
CA GLN A 874 25.09 -17.10 0.78
C GLN A 874 26.28 -18.07 0.72
N PRO A 875 27.02 -18.18 -0.40
CA PRO A 875 28.17 -19.07 -0.45
C PRO A 875 29.29 -18.70 0.54
N VAL A 876 29.51 -17.39 0.79
CA VAL A 876 30.51 -16.91 1.75
C VAL A 876 30.01 -17.10 3.19
N ILE A 877 28.72 -16.88 3.43
CA ILE A 877 28.07 -17.12 4.73
C ILE A 877 28.15 -18.60 5.07
N ASP A 878 27.85 -19.49 4.13
CA ASP A 878 27.92 -20.95 4.34
C ASP A 878 29.33 -21.39 4.72
N GLU A 879 30.36 -20.88 4.01
CA GLU A 879 31.75 -21.19 4.31
C GLU A 879 32.16 -20.70 5.71
N LEU A 880 31.72 -19.50 6.14
CA LEU A 880 31.99 -18.98 7.48
C LEU A 880 31.26 -19.79 8.56
N CYS A 881 30.00 -20.14 8.34
CA CYS A 881 29.21 -20.96 9.25
C CYS A 881 29.79 -22.38 9.40
N ASP A 882 30.26 -22.98 8.29
CA ASP A 882 30.92 -24.30 8.32
C ASP A 882 32.28 -24.24 9.04
N ALA A 883 33.03 -23.13 8.88
CA ALA A 883 34.29 -22.91 9.60
C ALA A 883 34.13 -22.75 11.11
N HIS A 884 32.96 -22.28 11.55
CA HIS A 884 32.60 -22.19 12.97
C HIS A 884 32.48 -23.56 13.65
N ASP A 885 32.16 -24.61 12.89
CA ASP A 885 31.98 -26.00 13.34
C ASP A 885 31.27 -26.11 14.70
N SER A 886 30.08 -25.54 14.79
CA SER A 886 29.26 -25.47 15.99
C SER A 886 27.75 -25.48 15.65
N ASN A 887 26.90 -25.80 16.66
CA ASN A 887 25.45 -25.69 16.51
C ASN A 887 25.00 -24.27 16.13
N ALA A 888 25.62 -23.24 16.73
CA ALA A 888 25.32 -21.85 16.38
C ALA A 888 25.58 -21.56 14.89
N GLY A 889 26.71 -22.02 14.34
CA GLY A 889 27.03 -21.89 12.93
C GLY A 889 26.01 -22.64 12.03
N ARG A 890 25.72 -23.91 12.35
CA ARG A 890 24.76 -24.72 11.58
C ARG A 890 23.34 -24.16 11.62
N ILE A 891 22.87 -23.68 12.77
CA ILE A 891 21.56 -23.03 12.91
C ILE A 891 21.53 -21.69 12.17
N LEU A 892 22.61 -20.91 12.21
CA LEU A 892 22.71 -19.64 11.48
C LEU A 892 22.68 -19.86 9.97
N LYS A 893 23.39 -20.89 9.47
CA LYS A 893 23.33 -21.30 8.06
C LYS A 893 21.89 -21.60 7.62
N LEU A 894 21.15 -22.38 8.42
CA LEU A 894 19.73 -22.65 8.18
C LEU A 894 18.89 -21.35 8.23
N ALA A 895 19.09 -20.53 9.25
CA ALA A 895 18.34 -19.30 9.43
C ALA A 895 18.54 -18.31 8.27
N THR A 896 19.76 -18.14 7.76
CA THR A 896 20.04 -17.26 6.61
C THR A 896 19.41 -17.77 5.32
N MET A 897 19.40 -19.08 5.08
CA MET A 897 18.71 -19.67 3.92
C MET A 897 17.20 -19.47 3.98
N LEU A 898 16.60 -19.70 5.15
CA LEU A 898 15.15 -19.59 5.33
C LEU A 898 14.68 -18.13 5.38
N GLU A 899 15.50 -17.20 5.84
CA GLU A 899 15.19 -15.75 5.89
C GLU A 899 14.87 -15.18 4.51
N LEU A 900 15.49 -15.71 3.47
CA LEU A 900 15.28 -15.25 2.08
C LEU A 900 14.05 -15.87 1.42
N GLY A 901 13.33 -16.75 2.11
CA GLY A 901 12.15 -17.45 1.55
C GLY A 901 12.51 -18.46 0.48
N ASN A 902 13.77 -18.85 0.35
CA ASN A 902 14.20 -19.86 -0.59
C ASN A 902 13.57 -21.22 -0.25
N SER A 903 13.22 -22.02 -1.26
CA SER A 903 12.82 -23.40 -1.03
C SER A 903 14.02 -24.19 -0.53
N ILE A 904 13.86 -24.90 0.57
CA ILE A 904 14.87 -25.82 1.06
C ILE A 904 14.46 -27.25 0.71
N SER A 905 15.36 -28.01 0.07
CA SER A 905 15.07 -29.43 -0.14
C SER A 905 15.06 -30.16 1.19
N VAL A 906 14.16 -31.13 1.30
CA VAL A 906 14.02 -31.97 2.51
C VAL A 906 15.34 -32.70 2.83
N GLU A 907 16.07 -33.12 1.79
CA GLU A 907 17.39 -33.77 1.93
C GLU A 907 18.43 -32.83 2.55
N HIS A 908 18.48 -31.57 2.08
CA HIS A 908 19.42 -30.58 2.62
C HIS A 908 19.08 -30.21 4.06
N LEU A 909 17.77 -30.01 4.36
CA LEU A 909 17.30 -29.79 5.72
C LEU A 909 17.68 -30.93 6.66
N ASN A 910 17.44 -32.18 6.23
CA ASN A 910 17.80 -33.37 6.99
C ASN A 910 19.31 -33.46 7.22
N GLY A 911 20.13 -33.10 6.22
CA GLY A 911 21.59 -33.04 6.36
C GLY A 911 22.03 -32.05 7.45
N ILE A 912 21.46 -30.85 7.50
CA ILE A 912 21.76 -29.86 8.56
C ILE A 912 21.31 -30.42 9.91
N LEU A 913 20.08 -30.94 10.02
CA LEU A 913 19.54 -31.47 11.27
C LEU A 913 20.35 -32.64 11.81
N GLN A 914 20.87 -33.53 10.95
CA GLN A 914 21.73 -34.62 11.36
C GLN A 914 23.13 -34.18 11.80
N SER A 915 23.60 -33.04 11.33
CA SER A 915 24.91 -32.48 11.71
C SER A 915 24.89 -31.80 13.07
N LEU A 916 23.71 -31.49 13.64
CA LEU A 916 23.60 -30.82 14.93
C LEU A 916 23.93 -31.78 16.09
N GLU A 917 24.71 -31.32 17.03
CA GLU A 917 24.79 -31.98 18.34
C GLU A 917 23.44 -31.82 19.05
N LYS A 918 22.80 -32.97 19.34
CA LYS A 918 21.44 -33.01 19.90
C LYS A 918 21.45 -32.46 21.33
N ASN A 919 20.79 -31.32 21.51
CA ASN A 919 20.45 -30.80 22.81
C ASN A 919 19.12 -30.06 22.76
N PRO A 920 18.38 -29.95 23.87
CA PRO A 920 17.05 -29.36 23.94
C PRO A 920 16.97 -27.91 23.41
N VAL A 921 17.98 -27.08 23.69
CA VAL A 921 18.00 -25.68 23.25
C VAL A 921 18.17 -25.61 21.73
N ALA A 922 19.12 -26.35 21.15
CA ALA A 922 19.35 -26.38 19.72
C ALA A 922 18.13 -26.94 18.96
N ASP A 923 17.49 -28.01 19.47
CA ASP A 923 16.27 -28.60 18.89
C ASP A 923 15.12 -27.58 18.89
N ASN A 924 14.91 -26.85 20.00
CA ASN A 924 13.85 -25.86 20.10
C ASN A 924 14.10 -24.65 19.18
N LEU A 925 15.34 -24.19 19.06
CA LEU A 925 15.75 -23.09 18.17
C LEU A 925 15.49 -23.43 16.71
N VAL A 926 15.90 -24.62 16.27
CA VAL A 926 15.68 -25.08 14.89
C VAL A 926 14.19 -25.19 14.59
N LYS A 927 13.41 -25.82 15.47
CA LYS A 927 11.95 -25.90 15.32
C LYS A 927 11.30 -24.53 15.27
N SER A 928 11.73 -23.60 16.09
CA SER A 928 11.21 -22.22 16.10
C SER A 928 11.54 -21.47 14.81
N ILE A 929 12.74 -21.62 14.25
CA ILE A 929 13.15 -21.01 12.99
C ILE A 929 12.35 -21.62 11.82
N ILE A 930 12.22 -22.94 11.78
CA ILE A 930 11.43 -23.63 10.74
C ILE A 930 9.96 -23.24 10.84
N LEU A 931 9.40 -23.21 12.05
CA LEU A 931 8.02 -22.81 12.25
C LEU A 931 7.75 -21.40 11.78
N ASN A 932 8.64 -20.46 12.14
CA ASN A 932 8.56 -19.09 11.61
C ASN A 932 8.64 -19.06 10.09
N TYR A 933 9.54 -19.81 9.46
CA TYR A 933 9.60 -19.93 8.01
C TYR A 933 8.29 -20.43 7.39
N LEU A 934 7.70 -21.51 7.95
CA LEU A 934 6.46 -22.09 7.47
C LEU A 934 5.26 -21.14 7.62
N TYR A 935 5.28 -20.25 8.61
CA TYR A 935 4.27 -19.21 8.78
C TYR A 935 4.49 -17.99 7.89
N MET A 936 5.74 -17.68 7.56
CA MET A 936 6.09 -16.48 6.79
C MET A 936 6.00 -16.71 5.28
N PHE A 937 6.31 -17.91 4.78
CA PHE A 937 6.37 -18.22 3.35
C PHE A 937 5.37 -19.31 2.97
N GLU A 938 4.64 -19.07 1.88
CA GLU A 938 3.67 -20.04 1.39
C GLU A 938 4.36 -21.27 0.77
N ARG A 939 3.97 -22.47 1.24
CA ARG A 939 4.44 -23.75 0.75
C ARG A 939 3.23 -24.66 0.50
N SER A 940 3.39 -25.66 -0.38
CA SER A 940 2.35 -26.65 -0.57
C SER A 940 2.15 -27.47 0.71
N ASP A 941 0.94 -27.97 0.94
CA ASP A 941 0.66 -28.79 2.13
C ASP A 941 1.58 -30.03 2.20
N ALA A 942 1.96 -30.59 1.05
CA ALA A 942 2.89 -31.70 0.97
C ALA A 942 4.30 -31.32 1.45
N GLU A 943 4.82 -30.14 1.02
CA GLU A 943 6.11 -29.63 1.48
C GLU A 943 6.09 -29.32 2.98
N VAL A 944 4.99 -28.70 3.48
CA VAL A 944 4.84 -28.40 4.91
C VAL A 944 4.85 -29.68 5.73
N GLN A 945 4.10 -30.73 5.30
CA GLN A 945 4.09 -32.01 5.98
C GLN A 945 5.46 -32.67 6.00
N GLN A 946 6.19 -32.65 4.86
CA GLN A 946 7.53 -33.21 4.78
C GLN A 946 8.53 -32.44 5.67
N ILE A 947 8.51 -31.13 5.66
CA ILE A 947 9.39 -30.30 6.52
C ILE A 947 9.07 -30.56 7.99
N CYS A 948 7.80 -30.60 8.38
CA CYS A 948 7.36 -30.90 9.74
C CYS A 948 7.82 -32.28 10.18
N ALA A 949 7.66 -33.31 9.32
CA ALA A 949 8.05 -34.69 9.61
C ALA A 949 9.57 -34.82 9.87
N VAL A 950 10.41 -34.20 9.02
CA VAL A 950 11.87 -34.21 9.15
C VAL A 950 12.36 -33.42 10.35
N SER A 951 11.71 -32.31 10.69
CA SER A 951 12.09 -31.45 11.81
C SER A 951 11.48 -31.85 13.17
N GLY A 952 10.64 -32.91 13.20
CA GLY A 952 9.96 -33.34 14.41
C GLY A 952 8.93 -32.34 14.95
N ILE A 953 8.34 -31.54 14.06
CA ILE A 953 7.22 -30.62 14.36
C ILE A 953 5.92 -31.37 14.11
N SER A 954 4.99 -31.37 15.06
CA SER A 954 3.68 -32.00 14.89
C SER A 954 2.82 -31.18 13.93
N TYR A 955 2.28 -31.84 12.90
CA TYR A 955 1.39 -31.21 11.91
C TYR A 955 -0.08 -31.48 12.25
N ASN A 956 -0.85 -30.42 12.53
CA ASN A 956 -2.30 -30.51 12.74
C ASN A 956 -3.04 -29.88 11.55
N SER A 957 -3.75 -30.72 10.79
CA SER A 957 -4.54 -30.30 9.63
C SER A 957 -5.87 -29.62 10.00
N VAL A 958 -6.31 -29.72 11.26
CA VAL A 958 -7.59 -29.18 11.73
C VAL A 958 -7.33 -27.88 12.47
N SER A 959 -7.90 -26.78 11.95
CA SER A 959 -7.98 -25.52 12.67
C SER A 959 -8.90 -25.65 13.89
N ARG A 960 -8.37 -26.08 15.01
CA ARG A 960 -9.01 -25.80 16.30
C ARG A 960 -8.62 -24.38 16.65
N GLN A 961 -9.60 -23.46 16.67
CA GLN A 961 -9.51 -22.22 17.42
C GLN A 961 -9.14 -22.61 18.87
N ILE A 962 -7.87 -22.56 19.19
CA ILE A 962 -7.45 -22.51 20.59
C ILE A 962 -7.64 -21.07 20.97
N GLY A 963 -8.81 -20.79 21.53
CA GLY A 963 -9.04 -19.49 22.15
C GLY A 963 -7.96 -19.25 23.21
N LEU A 964 -7.25 -18.15 23.05
CA LEU A 964 -6.47 -17.50 24.11
C LEU A 964 -7.36 -17.12 25.34
N ASP A 965 -8.66 -17.40 25.23
CA ASP A 965 -9.69 -17.16 26.25
C ASP A 965 -9.68 -18.15 27.44
N ARG A 966 -8.77 -19.12 27.44
CA ARG A 966 -8.68 -20.04 28.59
C ARG A 966 -7.70 -19.62 29.68
N LEU A 967 -7.00 -18.49 29.52
CA LEU A 967 -6.17 -17.93 30.58
C LEU A 967 -6.80 -16.71 31.28
N THR A 968 -7.98 -16.25 30.83
CA THR A 968 -8.63 -15.07 31.41
C THR A 968 -10.06 -15.31 31.92
N THR A 969 -10.58 -16.55 31.88
CA THR A 969 -11.89 -16.86 32.48
C THR A 969 -11.83 -18.09 33.37
N LYS A 970 -11.41 -17.88 34.58
CA LYS A 970 -12.02 -18.49 35.76
C LYS A 970 -11.77 -17.59 36.97
N ASN A 971 -12.86 -16.90 37.30
CA ASN A 971 -13.20 -16.10 38.49
C ASN A 971 -12.62 -14.71 38.56
#